data_6748c3d734c4d1efd8f2957f23a8c10f
#
_entry.id   6748c3d734c4d1efd8f2957f23a8c10f
#
_cell.length_a   1.000
_cell.length_b   1.000
_cell.length_c   1.000
_cell.angle_alpha   90.00
_cell.angle_beta   90.00
_cell.angle_gamma   90.00
#
_symmetry.space_group_name_H-M   'P 1'
#
loop_
_entity.id
_entity.type
_entity.pdbx_description
1 polymer ?
#
loop_
_entity_poly.entity_id
_entity_poly.type
_entity_poly.pdbx_seq_one_letter_code
_entity_poly.pdbx_strand_id
1 'polypeptide(L)'
;VSMALAPKPKKPRVTEGGFVQNNVGSNLDHAIIYGETRVGGVVFYASTSNNDTILHRMIAVAGHEVESYVKYYLNDDELTLDGNGLCTAPSRFAGKVFIESKTGTDNQTAVDLYGFGSPVSLPSGSDEWTQNHRARGIAYIYSALQFDSAAFPNGTPLLTAVVKGRKVFDPRNSSTAWSENAALCIRDYLTSDFGLDCDADEIDDVAFADAANDCDQTVTLAAGGTQKRYTANGSFTTAVTPNDAITQMLTSMAGMFWYSQGLFGVKAGTWDAPTLSYDEDDLIAPLEIVSRHSRREQINEMRGLFRGPESNYQQTDFPAITSSVFLLEDGGISSVTDMPLPFTDTSAMAQRIAKLALYRQREQVKVTAVTGLSGFKAKIGDVIQITNSRMGWTNKYFEVVDWSFSLGDDMTFQAALSLMEISENVYAWDADEQAFTQNNTELLSAFSVPDVGLTVSNELRKTKQSVVGVLQATVTSETPTRLSAVELQFKLSSEADSEWRTFSTGPLGNHEIIGLIDGLNYDFRARGTNTIGLSGDYVTLSNQTFTPFAAPPANVTGFESSVSAGTAIFKWNPVADLDASHYELRRQSATSGATWGASSVVIEKIAHPASSVAVVARSGTFLIKAVDRSGIYSDDAATNIILATELPPLGTTDTLTENPGFSGSKTNLQVVSNELLMTSFSTAGATGEYLFSTHIDTGQTRTATVDVELTETRHHSAATSGSVNWDDISSSFNWDDWPGNFDDFTDEDAPFNDYSVDFYVRATTDDPAGSPTYGNWVPVTGGQIVARGFQFKAEVANVSNKVSPAISALAAKVSY
;
A
#
# COMPACT_ATOMS: atom_id res chain seq x y z
N VAL A 1 5.05 53.04 -11.42
CA VAL A 1 4.37 53.00 -12.73
C VAL A 1 5.12 52.16 -13.75
N SER A 2 6.25 51.53 -13.44
CA SER A 2 7.04 50.73 -14.41
C SER A 2 6.97 49.21 -14.26
N MET A 3 6.03 48.68 -13.48
CA MET A 3 5.83 47.21 -13.37
C MET A 3 4.70 46.64 -14.27
N ALA A 4 4.08 47.47 -15.12
CA ALA A 4 2.95 47.05 -15.98
C ALA A 4 3.37 46.61 -17.40
N LEU A 5 4.65 46.63 -17.76
CA LEU A 5 5.15 46.34 -19.11
C LEU A 5 6.21 45.22 -19.15
N ALA A 6 6.40 44.43 -18.09
CA ALA A 6 7.17 43.21 -18.22
C ALA A 6 6.36 42.21 -19.08
N PRO A 7 6.91 41.72 -20.22
CA PRO A 7 6.23 40.67 -20.97
C PRO A 7 5.95 39.50 -20.03
N LYS A 8 4.70 39.11 -19.92
CA LYS A 8 4.35 37.87 -19.24
C LYS A 8 5.24 36.76 -19.80
N PRO A 9 5.95 35.99 -18.97
CA PRO A 9 6.70 34.84 -19.47
C PRO A 9 5.72 34.02 -20.32
N LYS A 10 6.09 33.74 -21.54
CA LYS A 10 5.32 32.81 -22.39
C LYS A 10 5.26 31.53 -21.57
N LYS A 11 4.03 31.08 -21.26
CA LYS A 11 3.84 29.73 -20.72
C LYS A 11 4.65 28.80 -21.62
N PRO A 12 5.55 27.96 -21.10
CA PRO A 12 6.23 26.98 -21.93
C PRO A 12 5.11 26.26 -22.69
N ARG A 13 5.18 26.25 -24.02
CA ARG A 13 4.36 25.32 -24.78
C ARG A 13 4.89 23.96 -24.35
N VAL A 14 4.11 23.27 -23.55
CA VAL A 14 4.29 21.83 -23.33
C VAL A 14 4.15 21.24 -24.73
N THR A 15 5.27 20.96 -25.37
CA THR A 15 5.28 20.22 -26.62
C THR A 15 4.73 18.85 -26.22
N GLU A 16 3.55 18.53 -26.75
CA GLU A 16 2.82 17.31 -26.42
C GLU A 16 3.78 16.13 -26.49
N GLY A 17 4.06 15.52 -25.35
CA GLY A 17 4.97 14.40 -25.25
C GLY A 17 4.45 13.22 -26.07
N GLY A 18 5.22 12.82 -27.08
CA GLY A 18 4.99 11.64 -27.89
C GLY A 18 3.95 11.83 -28.99
N PHE A 19 4.42 11.75 -30.22
CA PHE A 19 3.56 11.86 -31.41
C PHE A 19 2.80 10.56 -31.66
N VAL A 20 1.55 10.51 -31.23
CA VAL A 20 0.59 9.46 -31.69
C VAL A 20 -0.05 9.87 -33.01
N GLN A 21 0.72 10.47 -33.92
CA GLN A 21 0.26 10.95 -35.24
C GLN A 21 1.26 10.55 -36.32
N ASN A 22 0.76 10.42 -37.56
CA ASN A 22 1.62 10.26 -38.71
C ASN A 22 1.75 11.63 -39.39
N ASN A 23 2.91 12.25 -39.24
CA ASN A 23 3.20 13.51 -39.89
C ASN A 23 3.77 13.25 -41.30
N VAL A 24 3.51 14.15 -42.23
CA VAL A 24 4.07 14.10 -43.60
C VAL A 24 4.95 15.33 -43.80
N GLY A 25 6.21 15.11 -44.07
CA GLY A 25 7.15 16.22 -44.28
C GLY A 25 8.58 15.73 -44.54
N SER A 26 9.33 16.47 -45.31
CA SER A 26 10.69 16.14 -45.67
C SER A 26 11.77 16.73 -44.74
N ASN A 27 11.40 17.57 -43.79
CA ASN A 27 12.33 18.24 -42.88
C ASN A 27 11.70 18.33 -41.49
N LEU A 28 11.45 17.17 -40.88
CA LEU A 28 10.91 17.05 -39.53
C LEU A 28 11.98 16.55 -38.58
N ASP A 29 11.88 16.99 -37.32
CA ASP A 29 12.81 16.62 -36.27
C ASP A 29 12.72 15.13 -35.94
N HIS A 30 13.87 14.52 -35.63
CA HIS A 30 13.96 13.11 -35.28
C HIS A 30 13.29 12.87 -33.91
N ALA A 31 12.54 11.77 -33.81
CA ALA A 31 12.04 11.29 -32.53
C ALA A 31 13.10 10.46 -31.81
N ILE A 32 13.24 10.72 -30.52
CA ILE A 32 14.09 9.96 -29.60
C ILE A 32 13.17 9.25 -28.60
N ILE A 33 13.35 7.95 -28.44
CA ILE A 33 12.48 7.10 -27.63
C ILE A 33 13.30 6.45 -26.52
N TYR A 34 12.90 6.64 -25.27
CA TYR A 34 13.42 5.94 -24.10
C TYR A 34 12.33 5.08 -23.45
N GLY A 35 12.74 3.92 -22.89
CA GLY A 35 11.82 2.95 -22.30
C GLY A 35 10.86 2.35 -23.33
N GLU A 36 9.60 2.15 -22.94
CA GLU A 36 8.55 1.58 -23.77
C GLU A 36 7.40 2.58 -23.93
N THR A 37 7.09 3.00 -25.15
CA THR A 37 5.98 3.93 -25.38
C THR A 37 5.34 3.73 -26.75
N ARG A 38 4.08 4.16 -26.89
CA ARG A 38 3.36 4.17 -28.17
C ARG A 38 3.69 5.44 -28.95
N VAL A 39 4.18 5.26 -30.15
CA VAL A 39 4.56 6.36 -31.04
C VAL A 39 3.97 6.17 -32.44
N GLY A 40 3.75 7.28 -33.10
CA GLY A 40 3.46 7.33 -34.54
C GLY A 40 4.74 7.46 -35.33
N GLY A 41 4.87 8.50 -36.13
CA GLY A 41 6.11 8.76 -36.89
C GLY A 41 5.87 9.64 -38.11
N VAL A 42 6.95 9.77 -38.88
CA VAL A 42 6.97 10.59 -40.11
C VAL A 42 6.86 9.68 -41.32
N VAL A 43 5.84 9.90 -42.14
CA VAL A 43 5.71 9.23 -43.43
C VAL A 43 6.75 9.84 -44.38
N PHE A 44 7.83 9.12 -44.68
CA PHE A 44 8.89 9.58 -45.56
C PHE A 44 8.84 8.97 -46.95
N TYR A 45 8.04 7.90 -47.10
CA TYR A 45 7.73 7.31 -48.41
C TYR A 45 6.28 6.87 -48.46
N ALA A 46 5.59 7.16 -49.54
CA ALA A 46 4.27 6.67 -49.83
C ALA A 46 4.11 6.47 -51.35
N SER A 47 3.62 5.32 -51.76
CA SER A 47 3.36 4.98 -53.14
C SER A 47 2.22 4.00 -53.23
N THR A 48 1.60 3.90 -54.40
CA THR A 48 0.59 2.89 -54.67
C THR A 48 1.10 1.85 -55.67
N SER A 49 0.51 0.68 -55.68
CA SER A 49 0.78 -0.36 -56.65
C SER A 49 -0.49 -1.09 -57.11
N ASN A 50 -0.34 -1.90 -58.16
CA ASN A 50 -1.39 -2.77 -58.65
C ASN A 50 -2.69 -1.98 -58.99
N ASN A 51 -2.57 -0.96 -59.82
CA ASN A 51 -3.66 -0.01 -60.22
C ASN A 51 -4.31 0.68 -59.01
N ASP A 52 -3.49 1.22 -58.12
CA ASP A 52 -3.89 1.95 -56.90
C ASP A 52 -4.70 1.15 -55.89
N THR A 53 -4.60 -0.17 -55.96
CA THR A 53 -5.28 -1.09 -55.00
C THR A 53 -4.49 -1.35 -53.72
N ILE A 54 -3.17 -1.10 -53.72
CA ILE A 54 -2.32 -1.28 -52.56
C ILE A 54 -1.58 0.03 -52.27
N LEU A 55 -1.72 0.52 -51.06
CA LEU A 55 -0.98 1.67 -50.54
C LEU A 55 0.22 1.19 -49.72
N HIS A 56 1.43 1.57 -50.13
CA HIS A 56 2.68 1.34 -49.42
C HIS A 56 3.09 2.60 -48.68
N ARG A 57 3.42 2.46 -47.39
CA ARG A 57 3.91 3.57 -46.59
C ARG A 57 5.13 3.12 -45.78
N MET A 58 6.13 4.01 -45.71
CA MET A 58 7.27 3.88 -44.80
C MET A 58 7.18 5.02 -43.77
N ILE A 59 7.17 4.66 -42.48
CA ILE A 59 6.98 5.60 -41.40
C ILE A 59 8.18 5.54 -40.48
N ALA A 60 9.01 6.58 -40.48
CA ALA A 60 10.14 6.72 -39.58
C ALA A 60 9.62 6.95 -38.17
N VAL A 61 9.99 6.06 -37.24
CA VAL A 61 9.53 6.04 -35.86
C VAL A 61 10.56 6.70 -34.94
N ALA A 62 11.83 6.41 -35.14
CA ALA A 62 12.92 6.99 -34.34
C ALA A 62 14.15 7.27 -35.20
N GLY A 63 14.89 8.32 -34.86
CA GLY A 63 16.17 8.68 -35.48
C GLY A 63 17.36 7.93 -34.90
N HIS A 64 17.14 6.77 -34.33
CA HIS A 64 18.17 5.89 -33.74
C HIS A 64 17.72 4.44 -33.79
N GLU A 65 18.63 3.52 -33.43
CA GLU A 65 18.31 2.11 -33.25
C GLU A 65 17.37 1.93 -32.04
N VAL A 66 16.29 1.14 -32.20
CA VAL A 66 15.35 0.74 -31.16
C VAL A 66 15.54 -0.76 -30.85
N GLU A 67 15.21 -1.18 -29.63
CA GLU A 67 15.31 -2.61 -29.23
C GLU A 67 14.34 -3.48 -30.01
N SER A 68 13.03 -3.13 -29.98
CA SER A 68 12.00 -3.92 -30.64
C SER A 68 10.67 -3.19 -30.75
N TYR A 69 9.80 -3.71 -31.61
CA TYR A 69 8.41 -3.33 -31.71
C TYR A 69 7.57 -4.36 -30.97
N VAL A 70 6.72 -3.91 -30.02
CA VAL A 70 5.94 -4.77 -29.12
C VAL A 70 4.54 -5.01 -29.68
N LYS A 71 3.87 -3.93 -30.13
CA LYS A 71 2.50 -3.93 -30.64
C LYS A 71 2.33 -2.92 -31.76
N TYR A 72 1.37 -3.21 -32.64
CA TYR A 72 1.00 -2.30 -33.72
C TYR A 72 -0.47 -1.96 -33.62
N TYR A 73 -0.83 -0.71 -33.97
CA TYR A 73 -2.20 -0.22 -33.93
C TYR A 73 -2.55 0.49 -35.26
N LEU A 74 -3.74 0.23 -35.78
CA LEU A 74 -4.37 1.08 -36.77
C LEU A 74 -5.50 1.86 -36.11
N ASN A 75 -5.36 3.19 -36.02
CA ASN A 75 -6.13 4.04 -35.13
C ASN A 75 -6.00 3.49 -33.69
N ASP A 76 -7.08 3.05 -33.08
CA ASP A 76 -7.07 2.47 -31.72
C ASP A 76 -7.17 0.94 -31.68
N ASP A 77 -7.24 0.29 -32.85
CA ASP A 77 -7.31 -1.18 -32.93
C ASP A 77 -5.92 -1.81 -32.88
N GLU A 78 -5.68 -2.66 -31.92
CA GLU A 78 -4.48 -3.48 -31.84
C GLU A 78 -4.48 -4.53 -32.95
N LEU A 79 -3.37 -4.65 -33.68
CA LEU A 79 -3.20 -5.62 -34.74
C LEU A 79 -2.52 -6.89 -34.21
N THR A 80 -3.07 -8.04 -34.56
CA THR A 80 -2.37 -9.32 -34.43
C THR A 80 -1.82 -9.71 -35.80
N LEU A 81 -0.50 -9.89 -35.87
CA LEU A 81 0.18 -10.29 -37.11
C LEU A 81 0.56 -11.77 -37.03
N ASP A 82 0.60 -12.42 -38.20
CA ASP A 82 1.20 -13.74 -38.32
C ASP A 82 2.74 -13.68 -38.34
N GLY A 83 3.43 -14.84 -38.43
CA GLY A 83 4.90 -14.89 -38.49
C GLY A 83 5.53 -14.21 -39.69
N ASN A 84 4.76 -13.83 -40.70
CA ASN A 84 5.21 -13.16 -41.92
C ASN A 84 4.86 -11.67 -41.95
N GLY A 85 4.13 -11.14 -40.96
CA GLY A 85 3.72 -9.74 -40.90
C GLY A 85 2.33 -9.45 -41.47
N LEU A 86 1.57 -10.44 -41.90
CA LEU A 86 0.20 -10.27 -42.35
C LEU A 86 -0.77 -10.22 -41.17
N CYS A 87 -1.67 -9.23 -41.17
CA CYS A 87 -2.67 -9.06 -40.13
C CYS A 87 -3.71 -10.20 -40.15
N THR A 88 -3.94 -10.79 -38.97
CA THR A 88 -4.92 -11.84 -38.71
C THR A 88 -6.12 -11.40 -37.88
N ALA A 89 -5.92 -10.35 -37.05
CA ALA A 89 -6.97 -9.73 -36.23
C ALA A 89 -6.72 -8.22 -36.09
N PRO A 90 -7.77 -7.41 -35.93
CA PRO A 90 -9.20 -7.74 -35.94
C PRO A 90 -9.68 -8.13 -37.35
N SER A 91 -10.82 -8.84 -37.43
CA SER A 91 -11.33 -9.46 -38.67
C SER A 91 -11.46 -8.46 -39.83
N ARG A 92 -11.78 -7.20 -39.58
CA ARG A 92 -11.92 -6.15 -40.62
C ARG A 92 -10.61 -5.87 -41.38
N PHE A 93 -9.45 -6.10 -40.72
CA PHE A 93 -8.11 -5.88 -41.30
C PHE A 93 -7.41 -7.19 -41.71
N ALA A 94 -7.98 -8.33 -41.34
CA ALA A 94 -7.39 -9.63 -41.60
C ALA A 94 -7.17 -9.85 -43.11
N GLY A 95 -5.93 -10.18 -43.48
CA GLY A 95 -5.54 -10.39 -44.86
C GLY A 95 -5.43 -9.12 -45.74
N LYS A 96 -5.67 -7.93 -45.19
CA LYS A 96 -5.68 -6.64 -45.92
C LYS A 96 -4.59 -5.67 -45.49
N VAL A 97 -3.89 -6.00 -44.42
CA VAL A 97 -2.81 -5.19 -43.82
C VAL A 97 -1.58 -6.05 -43.66
N PHE A 98 -0.47 -5.56 -44.12
CA PHE A 98 0.83 -6.17 -43.92
C PHE A 98 1.77 -5.15 -43.25
N ILE A 99 2.49 -5.59 -42.24
CA ILE A 99 3.45 -4.76 -41.48
C ILE A 99 4.80 -5.47 -41.43
N GLU A 100 5.85 -4.73 -41.74
CA GLU A 100 7.25 -5.11 -41.49
C GLU A 100 7.94 -3.94 -40.81
N SER A 101 8.77 -4.20 -39.81
CA SER A 101 9.49 -3.14 -39.08
C SER A 101 11.00 -3.36 -39.15
N LYS A 102 11.74 -2.26 -39.18
CA LYS A 102 13.19 -2.23 -39.10
C LYS A 102 13.60 -1.44 -37.85
N THR A 103 14.53 -1.98 -37.10
CA THR A 103 14.96 -1.41 -35.83
C THR A 103 15.94 -0.26 -35.91
N GLY A 104 16.44 0.10 -37.09
CA GLY A 104 17.37 1.22 -37.23
C GLY A 104 18.86 0.84 -37.11
N THR A 105 19.17 -0.45 -37.26
CA THR A 105 20.60 -0.88 -37.21
C THR A 105 21.40 -0.38 -38.38
N ASP A 106 22.72 -0.18 -38.20
CA ASP A 106 23.62 0.30 -39.23
C ASP A 106 23.76 -0.67 -40.42
N ASN A 107 23.48 -1.94 -40.23
CA ASN A 107 23.55 -2.98 -41.25
C ASN A 107 22.18 -3.43 -41.78
N GLN A 108 21.09 -2.74 -41.43
CA GLN A 108 19.73 -3.15 -41.83
C GLN A 108 19.57 -3.11 -43.37
N THR A 109 18.73 -4.02 -43.83
CA THR A 109 18.33 -4.12 -45.24
C THR A 109 17.04 -3.38 -45.49
N ALA A 110 16.84 -2.98 -46.76
CA ALA A 110 15.53 -2.45 -47.17
C ALA A 110 14.42 -3.50 -47.04
N VAL A 111 13.21 -3.06 -46.89
CA VAL A 111 12.02 -3.91 -46.97
C VAL A 111 11.64 -4.16 -48.42
N ASP A 112 11.09 -5.33 -48.71
CA ASP A 112 10.45 -5.63 -49.98
C ASP A 112 8.99 -5.18 -49.97
N LEU A 113 8.53 -4.55 -51.06
CA LEU A 113 7.14 -4.16 -51.18
C LEU A 113 6.24 -5.39 -51.26
N TYR A 114 5.19 -5.43 -50.41
CA TYR A 114 4.29 -6.60 -50.28
C TYR A 114 3.05 -6.49 -51.18
N GLY A 115 2.81 -7.51 -51.99
CA GLY A 115 1.78 -7.51 -53.03
C GLY A 115 0.54 -8.37 -52.76
N PHE A 116 0.32 -8.86 -51.54
CA PHE A 116 -0.82 -9.68 -51.15
C PHE A 116 -1.02 -10.93 -52.09
N GLY A 117 0.08 -11.59 -52.37
CA GLY A 117 0.09 -12.79 -53.25
C GLY A 117 0.23 -12.49 -54.74
N SER A 118 0.31 -11.22 -55.13
CA SER A 118 0.57 -10.76 -56.51
C SER A 118 1.91 -10.05 -56.61
N PRO A 119 2.60 -10.07 -57.76
CA PRO A 119 3.76 -9.21 -57.99
C PRO A 119 3.41 -7.74 -57.84
N VAL A 120 4.32 -6.96 -57.24
CA VAL A 120 4.11 -5.52 -57.08
C VAL A 120 4.38 -4.83 -58.39
N SER A 121 3.42 -4.03 -58.89
CA SER A 121 3.54 -3.19 -60.08
C SER A 121 3.34 -1.74 -59.70
N LEU A 122 4.40 -0.93 -59.71
CA LEU A 122 4.35 0.49 -59.43
C LEU A 122 3.91 1.30 -60.68
N PRO A 123 3.24 2.47 -60.49
CA PRO A 123 2.90 3.37 -61.58
C PRO A 123 4.14 3.86 -62.33
N SER A 124 4.00 4.06 -63.65
CA SER A 124 5.09 4.62 -64.47
C SER A 124 5.50 6.01 -63.97
N GLY A 125 6.79 6.21 -63.75
CA GLY A 125 7.35 7.49 -63.28
C GLY A 125 7.24 7.72 -61.77
N SER A 126 6.82 6.70 -60.98
CA SER A 126 6.93 6.72 -59.50
C SER A 126 8.40 6.55 -59.09
N ASP A 127 8.78 7.19 -58.00
CA ASP A 127 10.05 6.92 -57.33
C ASP A 127 10.03 5.48 -56.78
N GLU A 128 10.86 4.61 -57.37
CA GLU A 128 10.91 3.22 -57.01
C GLU A 128 11.62 3.00 -55.67
N TRP A 129 10.98 2.31 -54.74
CA TRP A 129 11.66 1.78 -53.57
C TRP A 129 12.50 0.58 -53.98
N THR A 130 13.82 0.65 -53.73
CA THR A 130 14.80 -0.39 -54.10
C THR A 130 15.56 -0.87 -52.88
N GLN A 131 16.33 -1.95 -53.00
CA GLN A 131 17.23 -2.48 -51.98
C GLN A 131 18.35 -1.50 -51.55
N ASN A 132 18.48 -0.37 -52.20
CA ASN A 132 19.39 0.68 -51.78
C ASN A 132 18.79 1.64 -50.76
N HIS A 133 17.46 1.65 -50.59
CA HIS A 133 16.74 2.48 -49.64
C HIS A 133 16.66 1.82 -48.27
N ARG A 134 17.80 1.76 -47.57
CA ARG A 134 17.95 0.97 -46.32
C ARG A 134 17.59 1.73 -45.07
N ALA A 135 17.53 3.07 -45.15
CA ALA A 135 17.26 3.96 -44.00
C ALA A 135 18.05 3.58 -42.73
N ARG A 136 19.37 3.31 -42.87
CA ARG A 136 20.24 2.93 -41.75
C ARG A 136 20.29 4.03 -40.71
N GLY A 137 20.33 3.66 -39.43
CA GLY A 137 20.26 4.58 -38.30
C GLY A 137 18.83 5.09 -38.02
N ILE A 138 17.82 4.70 -38.84
CA ILE A 138 16.43 5.12 -38.67
C ILE A 138 15.57 3.89 -38.43
N ALA A 139 14.91 3.82 -37.29
CA ALA A 139 13.89 2.81 -37.04
C ALA A 139 12.58 3.19 -37.74
N TYR A 140 12.05 2.29 -38.57
CA TYR A 140 10.86 2.58 -39.34
C TYR A 140 9.91 1.39 -39.48
N ILE A 141 8.66 1.66 -39.79
CA ILE A 141 7.61 0.69 -40.06
C ILE A 141 7.22 0.82 -41.51
N TYR A 142 7.23 -0.30 -42.21
CA TYR A 142 6.60 -0.44 -43.52
C TYR A 142 5.20 -0.99 -43.34
N SER A 143 4.22 -0.40 -44.02
CA SER A 143 2.87 -0.90 -44.10
C SER A 143 2.39 -0.99 -45.55
N ALA A 144 1.80 -2.14 -45.91
CA ALA A 144 1.03 -2.28 -47.13
C ALA A 144 -0.46 -2.43 -46.75
N LEU A 145 -1.29 -1.59 -47.32
CA LEU A 145 -2.72 -1.58 -47.10
C LEU A 145 -3.45 -1.89 -48.42
N GLN A 146 -4.18 -2.99 -48.46
CA GLN A 146 -4.99 -3.36 -49.59
C GLN A 146 -6.34 -2.61 -49.53
N PHE A 147 -6.69 -1.87 -50.57
CA PHE A 147 -7.91 -1.07 -50.60
C PHE A 147 -9.17 -1.91 -50.33
N ASP A 148 -9.94 -1.50 -49.35
CA ASP A 148 -11.20 -2.07 -48.97
C ASP A 148 -12.01 -0.99 -48.24
N SER A 149 -13.15 -0.60 -48.80
CA SER A 149 -13.99 0.49 -48.25
C SER A 149 -14.66 0.15 -46.95
N ALA A 150 -14.82 -1.15 -46.65
CA ALA A 150 -15.38 -1.63 -45.37
C ALA A 150 -14.31 -1.65 -44.26
N ALA A 151 -13.05 -1.96 -44.62
CA ALA A 151 -11.93 -1.94 -43.69
C ALA A 151 -11.48 -0.50 -43.37
N PHE A 152 -11.49 0.38 -44.38
CA PHE A 152 -10.98 1.76 -44.31
C PHE A 152 -12.04 2.81 -44.68
N PRO A 153 -13.17 2.88 -43.96
CA PRO A 153 -14.29 3.80 -44.31
C PRO A 153 -13.93 5.27 -44.23
N ASN A 154 -12.93 5.61 -43.40
CA ASN A 154 -12.49 6.99 -43.15
C ASN A 154 -11.19 7.34 -43.87
N GLY A 155 -10.79 6.54 -44.85
CA GLY A 155 -9.52 6.74 -45.60
C GLY A 155 -8.31 6.06 -44.94
N THR A 156 -7.13 6.66 -45.14
CA THR A 156 -5.87 6.07 -44.63
C THR A 156 -5.81 6.13 -43.13
N PRO A 157 -5.69 4.96 -42.46
CA PRO A 157 -5.68 4.92 -41.00
C PRO A 157 -4.33 5.40 -40.41
N LEU A 158 -4.37 5.92 -39.22
CA LEU A 158 -3.21 6.23 -38.42
C LEU A 158 -2.52 4.94 -37.99
N LEU A 159 -1.24 4.78 -38.32
CA LEU A 159 -0.42 3.62 -37.87
C LEU A 159 0.49 4.06 -36.75
N THR A 160 0.39 3.37 -35.63
CA THR A 160 1.23 3.59 -34.45
C THR A 160 1.74 2.26 -33.93
N ALA A 161 2.85 2.29 -33.19
CA ALA A 161 3.41 1.10 -32.53
C ALA A 161 3.84 1.40 -31.11
N VAL A 162 3.77 0.38 -30.26
CA VAL A 162 4.46 0.36 -28.97
C VAL A 162 5.87 -0.13 -29.23
N VAL A 163 6.83 0.68 -28.85
CA VAL A 163 8.26 0.48 -29.18
C VAL A 163 9.08 0.48 -27.90
N LYS A 164 9.94 -0.51 -27.76
CA LYS A 164 11.05 -0.48 -26.81
C LYS A 164 12.16 0.33 -27.44
N GLY A 165 12.46 1.49 -26.85
CA GLY A 165 13.32 2.49 -27.42
C GLY A 165 14.80 2.13 -27.38
N ARG A 166 15.61 3.11 -27.06
CA ARG A 166 17.07 3.05 -27.13
C ARG A 166 17.68 2.08 -26.12
N LYS A 167 18.78 1.43 -26.53
CA LYS A 167 19.68 0.72 -25.62
C LYS A 167 20.58 1.72 -24.94
N VAL A 168 20.71 1.63 -23.63
CA VAL A 168 21.50 2.56 -22.81
C VAL A 168 22.62 1.82 -22.09
N PHE A 169 23.73 2.52 -21.88
CA PHE A 169 24.85 1.99 -21.12
C PHE A 169 24.58 2.01 -19.62
N ASP A 170 24.85 0.88 -18.96
CA ASP A 170 24.73 0.74 -17.51
C ASP A 170 26.15 0.68 -16.89
N PRO A 171 26.57 1.72 -16.14
CA PRO A 171 27.90 1.76 -15.54
C PRO A 171 28.10 0.70 -14.45
N ARG A 172 27.03 0.15 -13.85
CA ARG A 172 27.08 -0.87 -12.79
C ARG A 172 27.65 -2.20 -13.28
N ASN A 173 27.44 -2.53 -14.54
CA ASN A 173 27.87 -3.79 -15.15
C ASN A 173 28.61 -3.61 -16.47
N SER A 174 28.85 -2.36 -16.90
CA SER A 174 29.52 -1.99 -18.15
C SER A 174 28.89 -2.62 -19.40
N SER A 175 27.58 -2.79 -19.44
CA SER A 175 26.86 -3.33 -20.58
C SER A 175 25.88 -2.30 -21.18
N THR A 176 25.63 -2.45 -22.48
CA THR A 176 24.63 -1.66 -23.21
C THR A 176 23.47 -2.56 -23.55
N ALA A 177 22.28 -2.25 -22.98
CA ALA A 177 21.05 -3.00 -23.19
C ALA A 177 19.85 -2.07 -23.13
N TRP A 178 18.71 -2.54 -23.62
CA TRP A 178 17.46 -1.82 -23.42
C TRP A 178 17.14 -1.72 -21.92
N SER A 179 16.78 -0.51 -21.48
CA SER A 179 16.39 -0.24 -20.12
C SER A 179 15.38 0.91 -20.07
N GLU A 180 14.45 0.82 -19.15
CA GLU A 180 13.51 1.88 -18.77
C GLU A 180 13.96 2.64 -17.51
N ASN A 181 15.18 2.40 -17.03
CA ASN A 181 15.72 3.05 -15.85
C ASN A 181 15.97 4.54 -16.14
N ALA A 182 15.29 5.42 -15.39
CA ALA A 182 15.29 6.86 -15.66
C ALA A 182 16.70 7.48 -15.58
N ALA A 183 17.52 7.06 -14.62
CA ALA A 183 18.90 7.55 -14.49
C ALA A 183 19.76 7.16 -15.69
N LEU A 184 19.64 5.90 -16.16
CA LEU A 184 20.41 5.43 -17.32
C LEU A 184 19.97 6.12 -18.62
N CYS A 185 18.68 6.43 -18.77
CA CYS A 185 18.16 7.18 -19.92
C CYS A 185 18.74 8.61 -19.97
N ILE A 186 18.83 9.28 -18.82
CA ILE A 186 19.45 10.62 -18.73
C ILE A 186 20.93 10.55 -19.05
N ARG A 187 21.65 9.54 -18.52
CA ARG A 187 23.07 9.34 -18.83
C ARG A 187 23.32 9.18 -20.34
N ASP A 188 22.52 8.32 -20.99
CA ASP A 188 22.62 8.13 -22.45
C ASP A 188 22.37 9.42 -23.22
N TYR A 189 21.38 10.21 -22.78
CA TYR A 189 21.09 11.51 -23.40
C TYR A 189 22.25 12.50 -23.27
N LEU A 190 22.93 12.52 -22.10
CA LEU A 190 24.10 13.40 -21.90
C LEU A 190 25.26 13.04 -22.84
N THR A 191 25.50 11.75 -23.09
CA THR A 191 26.63 11.27 -23.90
C THR A 191 26.26 11.08 -25.38
N SER A 192 25.02 11.31 -25.78
CA SER A 192 24.57 11.13 -27.17
C SER A 192 24.80 12.38 -28.00
N ASP A 193 25.10 12.19 -29.29
CA ASP A 193 25.31 13.23 -30.32
C ASP A 193 24.07 14.12 -30.56
N PHE A 194 22.90 13.61 -30.31
CA PHE A 194 21.63 14.37 -30.33
C PHE A 194 21.30 15.05 -28.98
N GLY A 195 22.07 14.76 -27.95
CA GLY A 195 21.94 15.33 -26.61
C GLY A 195 22.98 16.44 -26.35
N LEU A 196 23.76 16.27 -25.28
CA LEU A 196 24.83 17.21 -24.93
C LEU A 196 26.23 16.80 -25.47
N ASP A 197 26.36 15.61 -26.03
CA ASP A 197 27.61 15.04 -26.58
C ASP A 197 28.80 15.12 -25.58
N CYS A 198 28.48 14.87 -24.30
CA CYS A 198 29.46 14.91 -23.22
C CYS A 198 30.41 13.73 -23.31
N ASP A 199 31.67 13.98 -23.00
CA ASP A 199 32.67 12.92 -22.85
C ASP A 199 32.36 12.07 -21.61
N ALA A 200 32.74 10.79 -21.60
CA ALA A 200 32.46 9.87 -20.51
C ALA A 200 33.09 10.29 -19.17
N ASP A 201 34.16 11.05 -19.21
CA ASP A 201 34.87 11.59 -18.04
C ASP A 201 34.21 12.86 -17.46
N GLU A 202 33.22 13.41 -18.13
CA GLU A 202 32.37 14.49 -17.63
C GLU A 202 31.14 13.96 -16.87
N ILE A 203 30.98 12.62 -16.76
CA ILE A 203 29.84 11.98 -16.09
C ILE A 203 30.27 11.37 -14.76
N ASP A 204 29.55 11.71 -13.68
CA ASP A 204 29.69 11.02 -12.37
C ASP A 204 28.98 9.66 -12.41
N ASP A 205 29.67 8.65 -12.97
CA ASP A 205 29.13 7.29 -13.10
C ASP A 205 28.76 6.66 -11.76
N VAL A 206 29.34 7.12 -10.64
CA VAL A 206 28.96 6.66 -9.30
C VAL A 206 27.58 7.19 -8.94
N ALA A 207 27.34 8.48 -9.10
CA ALA A 207 26.02 9.09 -8.84
C ALA A 207 24.94 8.48 -9.76
N PHE A 208 25.29 8.23 -11.04
CA PHE A 208 24.34 7.58 -11.96
C PHE A 208 24.05 6.11 -11.59
N ALA A 209 25.04 5.37 -11.11
CA ALA A 209 24.88 4.00 -10.64
C ALA A 209 23.99 3.93 -9.39
N ASP A 210 24.20 4.83 -8.43
CA ASP A 210 23.39 4.93 -7.20
C ASP A 210 21.94 5.31 -7.55
N ALA A 211 21.73 6.34 -8.36
CA ALA A 211 20.39 6.71 -8.81
C ALA A 211 19.71 5.59 -9.62
N ALA A 212 20.48 4.82 -10.40
CA ALA A 212 19.93 3.67 -11.12
C ALA A 212 19.51 2.53 -10.16
N ASN A 213 20.27 2.29 -9.09
CA ASN A 213 19.89 1.33 -8.05
C ASN A 213 18.59 1.77 -7.36
N ASP A 214 18.45 3.06 -7.07
CA ASP A 214 17.24 3.62 -6.47
C ASP A 214 16.01 3.50 -7.39
N CYS A 215 16.19 3.77 -8.69
CA CYS A 215 15.13 3.59 -9.68
C CYS A 215 14.67 2.12 -9.77
N ASP A 216 15.59 1.17 -9.67
CA ASP A 216 15.29 -0.28 -9.75
C ASP A 216 14.74 -0.89 -8.45
N GLN A 217 14.69 -0.14 -7.33
CA GLN A 217 14.05 -0.61 -6.10
C GLN A 217 12.59 -0.98 -6.38
N THR A 218 12.15 -2.08 -5.78
CA THR A 218 10.76 -2.51 -5.90
C THR A 218 9.87 -1.81 -4.88
N VAL A 219 8.68 -1.40 -5.30
CA VAL A 219 7.66 -0.76 -4.47
C VAL A 219 6.39 -1.59 -4.53
N THR A 220 5.78 -1.86 -3.37
CA THR A 220 4.51 -2.57 -3.26
C THR A 220 3.35 -1.71 -3.73
N LEU A 221 2.37 -2.31 -4.39
CA LEU A 221 1.16 -1.67 -4.89
C LEU A 221 -0.06 -2.02 -4.02
N ALA A 222 -0.99 -1.07 -3.86
CA ALA A 222 -2.25 -1.28 -3.14
C ALA A 222 -3.12 -2.40 -3.75
N ALA A 223 -3.07 -2.56 -5.06
CA ALA A 223 -3.77 -3.63 -5.76
C ALA A 223 -3.07 -5.00 -5.67
N GLY A 224 -1.96 -5.06 -4.93
CA GLY A 224 -1.07 -6.23 -4.85
C GLY A 224 0.00 -6.26 -5.95
N GLY A 225 1.06 -7.01 -5.71
CA GLY A 225 2.23 -7.04 -6.59
C GLY A 225 3.22 -5.90 -6.32
N THR A 226 4.23 -5.81 -7.18
CA THR A 226 5.31 -4.81 -7.07
C THR A 226 5.63 -4.21 -8.42
N GLN A 227 6.15 -2.99 -8.43
CA GLN A 227 6.72 -2.34 -9.61
C GLN A 227 8.08 -1.71 -9.25
N LYS A 228 8.90 -1.39 -10.26
CA LYS A 228 10.09 -0.57 -10.05
C LYS A 228 9.68 0.80 -9.50
N ARG A 229 10.53 1.37 -8.67
CA ARG A 229 10.26 2.68 -8.06
C ARG A 229 10.10 3.76 -9.13
N TYR A 230 11.02 3.84 -10.08
CA TYR A 230 11.00 4.84 -11.15
C TYR A 230 11.41 4.22 -12.50
N THR A 231 10.62 4.53 -13.52
CA THR A 231 10.89 4.18 -14.92
C THR A 231 10.71 5.40 -15.80
N ALA A 232 11.42 5.47 -16.91
CA ALA A 232 11.28 6.51 -17.91
C ALA A 232 10.79 5.92 -19.24
N ASN A 233 9.52 6.12 -19.55
CA ASN A 233 8.84 5.58 -20.72
C ASN A 233 8.22 6.72 -21.52
N GLY A 234 8.91 7.19 -22.56
CA GLY A 234 8.43 8.34 -23.33
C GLY A 234 9.27 8.66 -24.56
N SER A 235 8.90 9.73 -25.23
CA SER A 235 9.59 10.20 -26.41
C SER A 235 9.53 11.73 -26.51
N PHE A 236 10.56 12.30 -27.11
CA PHE A 236 10.61 13.71 -27.52
C PHE A 236 11.30 13.81 -28.90
N THR A 237 11.36 14.99 -29.47
CA THR A 237 12.07 15.22 -30.72
C THR A 237 13.33 16.04 -30.49
N THR A 238 14.24 16.01 -31.43
CA THR A 238 15.46 16.84 -31.44
C THR A 238 15.19 18.35 -31.44
N ALA A 239 13.95 18.78 -31.63
CA ALA A 239 13.53 20.17 -31.47
C ALA A 239 13.43 20.63 -30.01
N VAL A 240 13.34 19.70 -29.10
CA VAL A 240 13.28 20.00 -27.65
C VAL A 240 14.65 20.44 -27.17
N THR A 241 14.70 21.51 -26.37
CA THR A 241 16.00 21.95 -25.82
C THR A 241 16.57 20.89 -24.85
N PRO A 242 17.91 20.73 -24.78
CA PRO A 242 18.51 19.75 -23.89
C PRO A 242 18.05 19.88 -22.42
N ASN A 243 17.92 21.10 -21.93
CA ASN A 243 17.41 21.36 -20.58
C ASN A 243 15.98 20.87 -20.38
N ASP A 244 15.11 21.08 -21.38
CA ASP A 244 13.71 20.61 -21.28
C ASP A 244 13.63 19.10 -21.42
N ALA A 245 14.46 18.45 -22.24
CA ALA A 245 14.52 17.02 -22.38
C ALA A 245 14.97 16.34 -21.05
N ILE A 246 16.05 16.85 -20.44
CA ILE A 246 16.52 16.35 -19.14
C ILE A 246 15.46 16.58 -18.07
N THR A 247 14.83 17.78 -18.03
CA THR A 247 13.80 18.11 -17.06
C THR A 247 12.60 17.16 -17.18
N GLN A 248 12.14 16.86 -18.42
CA GLN A 248 11.07 15.91 -18.64
C GLN A 248 11.41 14.50 -18.12
N MET A 249 12.62 14.01 -18.36
CA MET A 249 13.07 12.71 -17.85
C MET A 249 13.25 12.73 -16.33
N LEU A 250 13.77 13.80 -15.73
CA LEU A 250 13.89 13.96 -14.28
C LEU A 250 12.56 13.89 -13.55
N THR A 251 11.48 14.40 -14.16
CA THR A 251 10.15 14.31 -13.54
C THR A 251 9.73 12.86 -13.29
N SER A 252 10.15 11.90 -14.12
CA SER A 252 9.77 10.49 -13.96
C SER A 252 10.43 9.80 -12.76
N MET A 253 11.48 10.37 -12.18
CA MET A 253 12.12 9.85 -10.97
C MET A 253 12.12 10.86 -9.81
N ALA A 254 11.33 11.95 -9.91
CA ALA A 254 11.34 13.05 -8.94
C ALA A 254 12.76 13.50 -8.57
N GLY A 255 13.66 13.46 -9.56
CA GLY A 255 15.09 13.54 -9.36
C GLY A 255 15.66 14.95 -9.31
N MET A 256 16.93 15.02 -8.97
CA MET A 256 17.76 16.20 -9.00
C MET A 256 18.91 15.98 -9.99
N PHE A 257 19.28 17.01 -10.71
CA PHE A 257 20.37 17.00 -11.66
C PHE A 257 21.29 18.21 -11.40
N TRP A 258 22.59 18.00 -11.49
CA TRP A 258 23.58 19.06 -11.27
C TRP A 258 24.82 18.90 -12.16
N TYR A 259 25.53 20.01 -12.32
CA TYR A 259 26.88 20.03 -12.85
C TYR A 259 27.80 20.63 -11.78
N SER A 260 28.70 19.85 -11.25
CA SER A 260 29.58 20.26 -10.19
C SER A 260 30.96 19.65 -10.34
N GLN A 261 32.00 20.41 -10.10
CA GLN A 261 33.41 19.98 -10.20
C GLN A 261 33.81 19.39 -11.58
N GLY A 262 33.13 19.82 -12.64
CA GLY A 262 33.39 19.32 -14.01
C GLY A 262 32.62 18.05 -14.35
N LEU A 263 31.73 17.55 -13.46
CA LEU A 263 30.97 16.33 -13.67
C LEU A 263 29.47 16.61 -13.62
N PHE A 264 28.74 15.95 -14.51
CA PHE A 264 27.28 15.85 -14.43
C PHE A 264 26.88 14.73 -13.49
N GLY A 265 26.01 15.03 -12.53
CA GLY A 265 25.49 14.06 -11.59
C GLY A 265 23.97 14.09 -11.50
N VAL A 266 23.39 13.01 -11.00
CA VAL A 266 21.96 12.86 -10.84
C VAL A 266 21.66 12.12 -9.54
N LYS A 267 20.48 12.42 -8.94
CA LYS A 267 19.93 11.70 -7.80
C LYS A 267 18.45 11.42 -8.05
N ALA A 268 18.01 10.22 -7.74
CA ALA A 268 16.59 9.88 -7.75
C ALA A 268 15.90 10.40 -6.49
N GLY A 269 14.57 10.51 -6.53
CA GLY A 269 13.77 10.94 -5.39
C GLY A 269 13.61 9.84 -4.33
N THR A 270 14.69 9.56 -3.60
CA THR A 270 14.76 8.58 -2.51
C THR A 270 15.36 9.21 -1.27
N TRP A 271 15.06 8.62 -0.10
CA TRP A 271 15.67 9.03 1.15
C TRP A 271 17.06 8.43 1.28
N ASP A 272 18.04 9.28 1.55
CA ASP A 272 19.38 8.87 1.94
C ASP A 272 19.65 9.24 3.39
N ALA A 273 20.30 8.34 4.10
CA ALA A 273 20.75 8.63 5.46
C ALA A 273 21.78 9.76 5.44
N PRO A 274 21.79 10.66 6.43
CA PRO A 274 22.73 11.77 6.48
C PRO A 274 24.17 11.28 6.53
N THR A 275 25.02 11.84 5.66
CA THR A 275 26.44 11.47 5.53
C THR A 275 27.35 12.37 6.34
N LEU A 276 26.91 13.61 6.59
CA LEU A 276 27.70 14.65 7.25
C LEU A 276 26.87 15.32 8.36
N SER A 277 27.56 15.78 9.40
CA SER A 277 26.97 16.54 10.47
C SER A 277 27.80 17.81 10.69
N TYR A 278 27.11 18.94 10.81
CA TYR A 278 27.70 20.24 11.12
C TYR A 278 27.09 20.81 12.39
N ASP A 279 27.91 21.43 13.18
CA ASP A 279 27.50 22.16 14.36
C ASP A 279 27.92 23.66 14.29
N GLU A 280 27.79 24.38 15.39
CA GLU A 280 28.09 25.80 15.45
C GLU A 280 29.59 26.11 15.25
N ASP A 281 30.48 25.18 15.57
CA ASP A 281 31.93 25.32 15.42
C ASP A 281 32.40 25.16 13.96
N ASP A 282 31.60 24.49 13.13
CA ASP A 282 31.85 24.32 11.69
C ASP A 282 31.50 25.60 10.88
N LEU A 283 30.71 26.50 11.45
CA LEU A 283 30.18 27.68 10.76
C LEU A 283 31.16 28.85 10.92
N ILE A 284 31.60 29.44 9.82
CA ILE A 284 32.46 30.63 9.79
C ILE A 284 31.69 31.93 9.60
N ALA A 285 30.40 31.87 9.30
CA ALA A 285 29.48 32.98 9.21
C ALA A 285 28.12 32.64 9.83
N PRO A 286 27.29 33.62 10.23
CA PRO A 286 25.94 33.39 10.70
C PRO A 286 25.10 32.70 9.63
N LEU A 287 24.23 31.78 10.05
CA LEU A 287 23.26 31.14 9.16
C LEU A 287 22.28 32.19 8.60
N GLU A 288 22.10 32.19 7.29
CA GLU A 288 21.00 32.90 6.65
C GLU A 288 19.82 31.94 6.49
N ILE A 289 18.67 32.29 7.09
CA ILE A 289 17.53 31.38 7.19
C ILE A 289 16.29 32.03 6.62
N VAL A 290 15.68 31.37 5.64
CA VAL A 290 14.33 31.65 5.19
C VAL A 290 13.43 30.58 5.81
N SER A 291 12.67 30.98 6.83
CA SER A 291 11.94 30.04 7.68
C SER A 291 10.60 29.57 7.10
N ARG A 292 10.05 30.28 6.12
CA ARG A 292 8.75 29.95 5.51
C ARG A 292 8.64 30.45 4.08
N HIS A 293 7.98 29.68 3.26
CA HIS A 293 7.48 30.15 1.96
C HIS A 293 6.30 31.11 2.11
N SER A 294 6.07 31.91 1.08
CA SER A 294 4.87 32.75 1.05
C SER A 294 3.62 31.85 0.98
N ARG A 295 2.52 32.27 1.60
CA ARG A 295 1.26 31.54 1.56
C ARG A 295 0.74 31.28 0.13
N ARG A 296 1.17 32.08 -0.84
CA ARG A 296 0.79 31.91 -2.26
C ARG A 296 1.54 30.77 -2.95
N GLU A 297 2.66 30.36 -2.39
CA GLU A 297 3.50 29.28 -2.92
C GLU A 297 3.19 27.93 -2.26
N GLN A 298 2.46 27.95 -1.15
CA GLN A 298 2.05 26.70 -0.48
C GLN A 298 0.95 26.01 -1.27
N ILE A 299 1.12 24.71 -1.47
CA ILE A 299 0.16 23.84 -2.13
C ILE A 299 -0.30 22.75 -1.18
N ASN A 300 -1.55 22.29 -1.32
CA ASN A 300 -2.12 21.20 -0.55
C ASN A 300 -2.80 20.15 -1.43
N GLU A 301 -2.77 20.37 -2.75
CA GLU A 301 -3.27 19.42 -3.73
C GLU A 301 -2.37 19.43 -4.97
N MET A 302 -1.99 18.22 -5.41
CA MET A 302 -1.21 18.01 -6.63
C MET A 302 -2.04 17.21 -7.63
N ARG A 303 -2.20 17.74 -8.83
CA ARG A 303 -2.83 17.08 -9.98
C ARG A 303 -1.82 16.96 -11.11
N GLY A 304 -2.17 16.22 -12.14
CA GLY A 304 -1.35 16.21 -13.34
C GLY A 304 -1.72 15.09 -14.29
N LEU A 305 -0.93 15.00 -15.36
CA LEU A 305 -1.16 14.10 -16.46
C LEU A 305 -0.04 13.08 -16.54
N PHE A 306 -0.39 11.83 -16.79
CA PHE A 306 0.54 10.76 -17.14
C PHE A 306 0.15 10.11 -18.46
N ARG A 307 0.96 9.19 -18.98
CA ARG A 307 0.74 8.55 -20.26
C ARG A 307 1.29 7.13 -20.27
N GLY A 308 0.41 6.14 -20.25
CA GLY A 308 0.83 4.75 -20.19
C GLY A 308 -0.18 3.77 -20.79
N PRO A 309 0.11 2.48 -20.69
CA PRO A 309 -0.78 1.43 -21.20
C PRO A 309 -2.17 1.48 -20.57
N GLU A 310 -2.26 1.90 -19.30
CA GLU A 310 -3.54 2.04 -18.57
C GLU A 310 -4.51 3.02 -19.25
N SER A 311 -3.98 4.01 -19.99
CA SER A 311 -4.76 5.03 -20.71
C SER A 311 -4.67 4.87 -22.24
N ASN A 312 -4.32 3.69 -22.74
CA ASN A 312 -4.00 3.47 -24.17
C ASN A 312 -2.95 4.47 -24.70
N TYR A 313 -2.00 4.86 -23.86
CA TYR A 313 -0.97 5.87 -24.14
C TYR A 313 -1.53 7.26 -24.50
N GLN A 314 -2.76 7.55 -24.11
CA GLN A 314 -3.31 8.91 -24.13
C GLN A 314 -2.96 9.66 -22.86
N GLN A 315 -2.79 10.97 -22.95
CA GLN A 315 -2.63 11.80 -21.77
C GLN A 315 -3.90 11.75 -20.92
N THR A 316 -3.77 11.39 -19.67
CA THR A 316 -4.87 11.21 -18.75
C THR A 316 -4.49 11.69 -17.37
N ASP A 317 -5.46 12.25 -16.63
CA ASP A 317 -5.27 12.67 -15.26
C ASP A 317 -5.05 11.44 -14.37
N PHE A 318 -4.04 11.48 -13.50
CA PHE A 318 -3.95 10.56 -12.38
C PHE A 318 -4.80 11.05 -11.20
N PRO A 319 -5.23 10.17 -10.27
CA PRO A 319 -5.95 10.57 -9.07
C PRO A 319 -5.18 11.65 -8.30
N ALA A 320 -5.86 12.75 -7.99
CA ALA A 320 -5.24 13.89 -7.32
C ALA A 320 -4.70 13.50 -5.95
N ILE A 321 -3.49 13.93 -5.64
CA ILE A 321 -2.91 13.78 -4.30
C ILE A 321 -3.29 14.98 -3.45
N THR A 322 -4.03 14.72 -2.38
CA THR A 322 -4.49 15.74 -1.44
C THR A 322 -4.06 15.38 -0.02
N SER A 323 -3.84 16.39 0.82
CA SER A 323 -3.57 16.20 2.24
C SER A 323 -4.58 17.01 3.07
N SER A 324 -5.40 16.30 3.84
CA SER A 324 -6.35 16.94 4.78
C SER A 324 -5.65 17.73 5.88
N VAL A 325 -4.45 17.30 6.28
CA VAL A 325 -3.63 18.01 7.26
C VAL A 325 -3.18 19.36 6.70
N PHE A 326 -2.60 19.36 5.49
CA PHE A 326 -2.14 20.60 4.85
C PHE A 326 -3.31 21.53 4.51
N LEU A 327 -4.45 20.99 4.09
CA LEU A 327 -5.65 21.78 3.85
C LEU A 327 -6.12 22.47 5.14
N LEU A 328 -6.08 21.78 6.28
CA LEU A 328 -6.45 22.34 7.58
C LEU A 328 -5.46 23.44 8.01
N GLU A 329 -4.14 23.20 7.87
CA GLU A 329 -3.08 24.18 8.15
C GLU A 329 -3.24 25.45 7.30
N ASP A 330 -3.70 25.31 6.06
CA ASP A 330 -3.97 26.42 5.14
C ASP A 330 -5.34 27.09 5.39
N GLY A 331 -6.03 26.73 6.46
CA GLY A 331 -7.32 27.31 6.84
C GLY A 331 -8.48 26.86 5.96
N GLY A 332 -8.40 25.66 5.37
CA GLY A 332 -9.45 25.07 4.51
C GLY A 332 -9.45 25.62 3.07
N ILE A 333 -8.41 26.35 2.66
CA ILE A 333 -8.30 26.89 1.30
C ILE A 333 -7.53 25.90 0.44
N SER A 334 -8.19 25.36 -0.61
CA SER A 334 -7.52 24.50 -1.59
C SER A 334 -6.55 25.32 -2.45
N SER A 335 -5.31 24.86 -2.54
CA SER A 335 -4.26 25.39 -3.41
C SER A 335 -3.71 24.24 -4.26
N VAL A 336 -3.98 24.30 -5.56
CA VAL A 336 -3.73 23.23 -6.52
C VAL A 336 -2.57 23.60 -7.44
N THR A 337 -1.72 22.62 -7.73
CA THR A 337 -0.69 22.72 -8.77
C THR A 337 -0.77 21.52 -9.70
N ASP A 338 -0.59 21.78 -11.00
CA ASP A 338 -0.56 20.76 -12.04
C ASP A 338 0.88 20.32 -12.33
N MET A 339 1.11 19.00 -12.37
CA MET A 339 2.41 18.37 -12.64
C MET A 339 2.30 17.47 -13.87
N PRO A 340 2.78 17.86 -15.04
CA PRO A 340 2.84 16.99 -16.21
C PRO A 340 3.98 15.98 -16.05
N LEU A 341 3.70 14.70 -16.30
CA LEU A 341 4.64 13.59 -16.18
C LEU A 341 4.76 12.84 -17.52
N PRO A 342 5.43 13.42 -18.53
CA PRO A 342 5.43 12.89 -19.89
C PRO A 342 6.18 11.56 -20.05
N PHE A 343 7.06 11.19 -19.12
CA PHE A 343 7.83 9.96 -19.10
C PHE A 343 7.36 8.93 -18.06
N THR A 344 6.23 9.19 -17.40
CA THR A 344 5.64 8.29 -16.42
C THR A 344 4.49 7.53 -17.06
N ASP A 345 4.52 6.20 -16.98
CA ASP A 345 3.61 5.30 -17.68
C ASP A 345 2.58 4.60 -16.80
N THR A 346 2.67 4.73 -15.48
CA THR A 346 1.71 4.15 -14.55
C THR A 346 1.11 5.18 -13.60
N SER A 347 -0.19 5.06 -13.32
CA SER A 347 -0.90 5.93 -12.39
C SER A 347 -0.31 5.86 -10.98
N ALA A 348 0.09 4.67 -10.52
CA ALA A 348 0.68 4.48 -9.20
C ALA A 348 2.02 5.22 -9.05
N MET A 349 2.89 5.18 -10.08
CA MET A 349 4.15 5.93 -10.08
C MET A 349 3.89 7.44 -10.14
N ALA A 350 2.91 7.88 -10.95
CA ALA A 350 2.53 9.29 -11.05
C ALA A 350 2.06 9.84 -9.70
N GLN A 351 1.21 9.11 -8.98
CA GLN A 351 0.73 9.48 -7.65
C GLN A 351 1.88 9.53 -6.64
N ARG A 352 2.83 8.58 -6.67
CA ARG A 352 4.00 8.56 -5.80
C ARG A 352 4.89 9.78 -6.02
N ILE A 353 5.19 10.12 -7.27
CA ILE A 353 5.94 11.32 -7.63
C ILE A 353 5.23 12.59 -7.16
N ALA A 354 3.91 12.67 -7.38
CA ALA A 354 3.09 13.80 -6.95
C ALA A 354 3.05 13.95 -5.41
N LYS A 355 2.95 12.82 -4.66
CA LYS A 355 3.03 12.83 -3.20
C LYS A 355 4.37 13.37 -2.72
N LEU A 356 5.47 12.85 -3.27
CA LEU A 356 6.80 13.32 -2.94
C LEU A 356 6.97 14.82 -3.20
N ALA A 357 6.54 15.30 -4.37
CA ALA A 357 6.60 16.71 -4.73
C ALA A 357 5.76 17.60 -3.79
N LEU A 358 4.55 17.14 -3.44
CA LEU A 358 3.66 17.84 -2.49
C LEU A 358 4.30 17.95 -1.11
N TYR A 359 4.82 16.86 -0.56
CA TYR A 359 5.41 16.83 0.78
C TYR A 359 6.75 17.59 0.83
N ARG A 360 7.58 17.47 -0.21
CA ARG A 360 8.84 18.23 -0.30
C ARG A 360 8.60 19.74 -0.31
N GLN A 361 7.53 20.20 -0.94
CA GLN A 361 7.17 21.63 -0.94
C GLN A 361 6.70 22.14 0.44
N ARG A 362 6.32 21.25 1.35
CA ARG A 362 5.97 21.59 2.74
C ARG A 362 7.18 21.69 3.66
N GLU A 363 8.33 21.15 3.26
CA GLU A 363 9.60 21.44 3.93
C GLU A 363 10.04 22.85 3.55
N GLN A 364 9.89 23.79 4.47
CA GLN A 364 9.91 25.23 4.12
C GLN A 364 11.22 25.94 4.43
N VAL A 365 12.04 25.36 5.33
CA VAL A 365 13.22 26.05 5.80
C VAL A 365 14.34 25.94 4.77
N LYS A 366 14.79 27.10 4.28
CA LYS A 366 15.99 27.19 3.46
C LYS A 366 17.10 27.86 4.30
N VAL A 367 18.30 27.31 4.20
CA VAL A 367 19.45 27.77 4.97
C VAL A 367 20.64 27.97 4.04
N THR A 368 21.31 29.10 4.17
CA THR A 368 22.65 29.26 3.63
C THR A 368 23.63 29.15 4.79
N ALA A 369 24.49 28.14 4.73
CA ALA A 369 25.51 27.87 5.73
C ALA A 369 26.89 28.07 5.11
N VAL A 370 27.70 28.97 5.67
CA VAL A 370 29.08 29.18 5.22
C VAL A 370 30.00 28.44 6.18
N THR A 371 30.71 27.47 5.65
CA THR A 371 31.62 26.61 6.40
C THR A 371 33.06 26.78 5.90
N GLY A 372 34.02 26.31 6.67
CA GLY A 372 35.42 26.22 6.25
C GLY A 372 35.70 24.99 5.37
N LEU A 373 36.86 24.38 5.58
CA LEU A 373 37.27 23.18 4.82
C LEU A 373 36.34 21.97 5.04
N SER A 374 35.60 21.91 6.16
CA SER A 374 34.60 20.83 6.43
C SER A 374 33.53 20.80 5.37
N GLY A 375 33.11 21.94 4.82
CA GLY A 375 32.06 22.01 3.79
C GLY A 375 32.46 21.47 2.43
N PHE A 376 33.75 21.30 2.17
CA PHE A 376 34.23 20.71 0.91
C PHE A 376 33.95 19.20 0.77
N LYS A 377 33.53 18.57 1.86
CA LYS A 377 33.09 17.17 1.83
C LYS A 377 31.67 17.00 1.31
N ALA A 378 30.86 18.06 1.41
CA ALA A 378 29.47 18.03 1.00
C ALA A 378 29.34 18.07 -0.53
N LYS A 379 28.48 17.24 -1.08
CA LYS A 379 28.13 17.22 -2.49
C LYS A 379 26.66 17.68 -2.64
N ILE A 380 26.33 18.18 -3.82
CA ILE A 380 24.93 18.46 -4.18
C ILE A 380 24.15 17.14 -4.11
N GLY A 381 22.98 17.15 -3.46
CA GLY A 381 22.17 15.98 -3.23
C GLY A 381 22.44 15.22 -1.94
N ASP A 382 23.53 15.52 -1.22
CA ASP A 382 23.77 14.92 0.09
C ASP A 382 22.73 15.38 1.13
N VAL A 383 22.30 14.46 1.99
CA VAL A 383 21.57 14.78 3.20
C VAL A 383 22.55 14.99 4.34
N ILE A 384 22.46 16.12 4.99
CA ILE A 384 23.32 16.52 6.12
C ILE A 384 22.50 16.81 7.36
N GLN A 385 23.14 16.73 8.52
CA GLN A 385 22.56 17.14 9.79
C GLN A 385 23.13 18.49 10.23
N ILE A 386 22.27 19.35 10.77
CA ILE A 386 22.72 20.59 11.44
C ILE A 386 22.20 20.60 12.87
N THR A 387 23.14 20.78 13.80
CA THR A 387 22.83 21.06 15.21
C THR A 387 23.11 22.52 15.49
N ASN A 388 22.13 23.27 15.98
CA ASN A 388 22.28 24.67 16.35
C ASN A 388 21.39 24.98 17.57
N SER A 389 22.04 25.27 18.68
CA SER A 389 21.37 25.47 19.97
C SER A 389 20.47 26.72 19.97
N ARG A 390 20.89 27.80 19.29
CA ARG A 390 20.13 29.05 19.18
C ARG A 390 18.84 28.90 18.42
N MET A 391 18.81 27.99 17.43
CA MET A 391 17.63 27.69 16.64
C MET A 391 16.80 26.55 17.23
N GLY A 392 17.28 25.89 18.29
CA GLY A 392 16.66 24.69 18.86
C GLY A 392 16.76 23.47 17.96
N TRP A 393 17.72 23.45 17.03
CA TRP A 393 17.92 22.33 16.14
C TRP A 393 18.87 21.31 16.74
N THR A 394 18.46 20.04 16.76
CA THR A 394 19.29 18.91 17.14
C THR A 394 19.24 17.89 16.00
N ASN A 395 20.35 17.71 15.29
CA ASN A 395 20.45 16.81 14.14
C ASN A 395 19.33 17.02 13.10
N LYS A 396 19.00 18.29 12.83
CA LYS A 396 17.96 18.61 11.84
C LYS A 396 18.49 18.34 10.43
N TYR A 397 17.69 17.66 9.63
CA TYR A 397 18.08 17.23 8.29
C TYR A 397 17.90 18.31 7.24
N PHE A 398 18.88 18.42 6.36
CA PHE A 398 18.87 19.31 5.21
C PHE A 398 19.49 18.60 4.00
N GLU A 399 18.96 18.87 2.82
CA GLU A 399 19.54 18.47 1.56
C GLU A 399 20.39 19.62 0.98
N VAL A 400 21.58 19.30 0.50
CA VAL A 400 22.44 20.26 -0.18
C VAL A 400 21.91 20.45 -1.61
N VAL A 401 21.36 21.63 -1.88
CA VAL A 401 20.78 21.94 -3.21
C VAL A 401 21.74 22.71 -4.11
N ASP A 402 22.66 23.42 -3.51
CA ASP A 402 23.72 24.14 -4.23
C ASP A 402 24.97 24.30 -3.34
N TRP A 403 26.09 24.43 -3.99
CA TRP A 403 27.39 24.54 -3.34
C TRP A 403 28.29 25.53 -4.09
N SER A 404 28.87 26.47 -3.38
CA SER A 404 29.79 27.42 -3.98
C SER A 404 31.07 27.58 -3.15
N PHE A 405 32.15 27.73 -3.87
CA PHE A 405 33.45 28.03 -3.28
C PHE A 405 33.77 29.52 -3.34
N SER A 406 34.29 30.03 -2.26
CA SER A 406 34.83 31.41 -2.21
C SER A 406 36.09 31.47 -1.36
N LEU A 407 36.82 32.55 -1.57
CA LEU A 407 37.99 32.91 -0.74
C LEU A 407 37.53 34.10 0.12
N GLY A 408 37.59 33.95 1.44
CA GLY A 408 37.29 35.04 2.37
C GLY A 408 38.33 36.17 2.30
N ASP A 409 38.00 37.32 2.86
CA ASP A 409 38.83 38.50 2.91
C ASP A 409 40.19 38.25 3.63
N ASP A 410 40.23 37.26 4.49
CA ASP A 410 41.41 36.77 5.22
C ASP A 410 42.14 35.63 4.53
N MET A 411 41.83 35.35 3.24
CA MET A 411 42.37 34.26 2.45
C MET A 411 41.99 32.86 2.94
N THR A 412 40.97 32.75 3.78
CA THR A 412 40.43 31.46 4.21
C THR A 412 39.52 30.84 3.12
N PHE A 413 39.65 29.54 2.93
CA PHE A 413 38.74 28.79 2.05
C PHE A 413 37.37 28.69 2.67
N GLN A 414 36.36 29.06 1.91
CA GLN A 414 34.96 29.06 2.34
C GLN A 414 34.11 28.27 1.37
N ALA A 415 33.27 27.41 1.92
CA ALA A 415 32.20 26.72 1.19
C ALA A 415 30.84 27.23 1.67
N ALA A 416 30.09 27.85 0.78
CA ALA A 416 28.72 28.23 1.04
C ALA A 416 27.79 27.12 0.53
N LEU A 417 27.06 26.52 1.47
CA LEU A 417 26.09 25.45 1.22
C LEU A 417 24.70 26.06 1.22
N SER A 418 23.98 25.92 0.11
CA SER A 418 22.56 26.20 0.05
C SER A 418 21.78 24.94 0.39
N LEU A 419 21.01 25.00 1.46
CA LEU A 419 20.39 23.85 2.09
C LEU A 419 18.88 24.02 2.10
N MET A 420 18.17 22.93 1.87
CA MET A 420 16.72 22.85 1.95
C MET A 420 16.33 21.79 3.00
N GLU A 421 15.44 22.15 3.89
CA GLU A 421 14.89 21.22 4.88
C GLU A 421 14.34 19.98 4.19
N ILE A 422 14.60 18.82 4.79
CA ILE A 422 14.12 17.53 4.29
C ILE A 422 13.80 16.60 5.46
N SER A 423 12.92 15.67 5.25
CA SER A 423 12.61 14.61 6.22
C SER A 423 12.40 13.27 5.53
N GLU A 424 12.61 12.18 6.25
CA GLU A 424 12.34 10.83 5.76
C GLU A 424 10.89 10.64 5.33
N ASN A 425 9.96 11.29 6.04
CA ASN A 425 8.52 11.22 5.78
C ASN A 425 8.11 11.70 4.37
N VAL A 426 8.93 12.57 3.75
CA VAL A 426 8.69 13.03 2.37
C VAL A 426 8.72 11.88 1.38
N TYR A 427 9.56 10.88 1.64
CA TYR A 427 9.78 9.72 0.77
C TYR A 427 8.98 8.48 1.17
N ALA A 428 8.25 8.53 2.30
CA ALA A 428 7.44 7.41 2.77
C ALA A 428 6.30 7.08 1.78
N TRP A 429 6.16 5.81 1.45
CA TRP A 429 5.12 5.29 0.57
C TRP A 429 4.72 3.88 1.02
N ASP A 430 3.47 3.74 1.43
CA ASP A 430 2.89 2.50 1.94
C ASP A 430 1.71 2.04 1.07
N ALA A 431 1.95 1.86 -0.23
CA ALA A 431 0.91 1.44 -1.17
C ALA A 431 -0.35 2.34 -1.11
N ASP A 432 -0.14 3.66 -1.05
CA ASP A 432 -1.19 4.67 -0.83
C ASP A 432 -1.90 5.09 -2.12
N GLU A 433 -1.61 4.44 -3.27
CA GLU A 433 -2.21 4.82 -4.52
C GLU A 433 -3.71 4.54 -4.57
N GLN A 434 -4.46 5.49 -5.13
CA GLN A 434 -5.85 5.29 -5.48
C GLN A 434 -5.94 4.54 -6.82
N ALA A 435 -6.92 3.65 -6.92
CA ALA A 435 -7.17 2.93 -8.16
C ALA A 435 -7.48 3.91 -9.30
N PHE A 436 -6.77 3.73 -10.40
CA PHE A 436 -7.06 4.47 -11.63
C PHE A 436 -8.26 3.84 -12.33
N THR A 437 -9.31 4.64 -12.52
CA THR A 437 -10.48 4.23 -13.29
C THR A 437 -10.52 5.03 -14.59
N GLN A 438 -10.32 4.33 -15.70
CA GLN A 438 -10.49 4.96 -17.01
C GLN A 438 -11.98 5.26 -17.23
N ASN A 439 -12.30 6.53 -17.45
CA ASN A 439 -13.65 6.92 -17.89
C ASN A 439 -13.84 6.49 -19.35
N ASN A 440 -14.24 5.24 -19.52
CA ASN A 440 -14.58 4.75 -20.85
C ASN A 440 -15.95 5.31 -21.23
N THR A 441 -15.97 6.33 -22.09
CA THR A 441 -17.18 6.99 -22.59
C THR A 441 -17.73 6.30 -23.84
N GLU A 442 -17.71 4.99 -23.92
CA GLU A 442 -18.47 4.30 -24.97
C GLU A 442 -19.96 4.59 -24.76
N LEU A 443 -20.56 5.19 -25.77
CA LEU A 443 -22.01 5.42 -25.80
C LEU A 443 -22.69 4.07 -25.96
N LEU A 444 -23.11 3.49 -24.84
CA LEU A 444 -23.81 2.20 -24.84
C LEU A 444 -25.11 2.33 -25.67
N SER A 445 -25.43 1.31 -26.44
CA SER A 445 -26.67 1.24 -27.21
C SER A 445 -27.88 1.52 -26.32
N ALA A 446 -28.84 2.30 -26.82
CA ALA A 446 -30.12 2.55 -26.11
C ALA A 446 -30.89 1.24 -25.85
N PHE A 447 -30.65 0.20 -26.65
CA PHE A 447 -31.26 -1.13 -26.52
C PHE A 447 -30.53 -2.05 -25.54
N SER A 448 -29.33 -1.69 -25.06
CA SER A 448 -28.67 -2.49 -24.02
C SER A 448 -29.35 -2.26 -22.68
N VAL A 449 -29.53 -3.34 -21.94
CA VAL A 449 -29.99 -3.28 -20.54
C VAL A 449 -28.76 -3.39 -19.67
N PRO A 450 -28.51 -2.41 -18.78
CA PRO A 450 -27.41 -2.48 -17.86
C PRO A 450 -27.48 -3.71 -16.94
N ASP A 451 -26.34 -4.30 -16.66
CA ASP A 451 -26.24 -5.33 -15.65
C ASP A 451 -26.55 -4.76 -14.26
N VAL A 452 -27.08 -5.61 -13.41
CA VAL A 452 -27.38 -5.28 -12.02
C VAL A 452 -26.54 -6.15 -11.10
N GLY A 453 -26.05 -5.58 -10.02
CA GLY A 453 -25.47 -6.30 -8.91
C GLY A 453 -26.58 -6.63 -7.89
N LEU A 454 -26.54 -7.82 -7.30
CA LEU A 454 -27.46 -8.24 -6.26
C LEU A 454 -26.65 -8.67 -5.03
N THR A 455 -26.97 -8.09 -3.88
CA THR A 455 -26.46 -8.54 -2.58
C THR A 455 -27.64 -8.74 -1.63
N VAL A 456 -27.50 -9.65 -0.68
CA VAL A 456 -28.51 -9.88 0.34
C VAL A 456 -27.86 -9.82 1.72
N SER A 457 -28.61 -9.28 2.68
CA SER A 457 -28.21 -9.25 4.09
C SER A 457 -29.39 -9.63 4.97
N ASN A 458 -29.08 -10.24 6.10
CA ASN A 458 -30.07 -10.58 7.11
C ASN A 458 -30.15 -9.42 8.11
N GLU A 459 -31.34 -8.94 8.40
CA GLU A 459 -31.59 -7.85 9.34
C GLU A 459 -32.66 -8.22 10.35
N LEU A 460 -32.57 -7.62 11.52
CA LEU A 460 -33.61 -7.69 12.54
C LEU A 460 -34.43 -6.40 12.55
N ARG A 461 -35.74 -6.54 12.59
CA ARG A 461 -36.64 -5.41 12.69
C ARG A 461 -37.55 -5.54 13.89
N LYS A 462 -37.64 -4.48 14.66
CA LYS A 462 -38.59 -4.40 15.78
C LYS A 462 -39.97 -3.98 15.24
N THR A 463 -40.96 -4.82 15.46
CA THR A 463 -42.39 -4.49 15.33
C THR A 463 -42.93 -4.05 16.68
N LYS A 464 -44.20 -3.61 16.76
CA LYS A 464 -44.79 -3.22 18.02
C LYS A 464 -44.83 -4.35 19.07
N GLN A 465 -44.82 -5.59 18.66
CA GLN A 465 -44.98 -6.76 19.54
C GLN A 465 -43.86 -7.80 19.48
N SER A 466 -42.96 -7.75 18.48
CA SER A 466 -41.90 -8.77 18.27
C SER A 466 -40.74 -8.21 17.49
N VAL A 467 -39.62 -8.93 17.54
CA VAL A 467 -38.48 -8.76 16.61
C VAL A 467 -38.65 -9.82 15.54
N VAL A 468 -38.66 -9.41 14.29
CA VAL A 468 -38.79 -10.27 13.11
C VAL A 468 -37.51 -10.20 12.25
N GLY A 469 -37.15 -11.35 11.69
CA GLY A 469 -36.09 -11.40 10.68
C GLY A 469 -36.59 -10.88 9.35
N VAL A 470 -35.83 -10.05 8.71
CA VAL A 470 -36.05 -9.49 7.38
C VAL A 470 -34.83 -9.76 6.55
N LEU A 471 -35.00 -10.25 5.33
CA LEU A 471 -33.89 -10.26 4.36
C LEU A 471 -33.97 -8.97 3.53
N GLN A 472 -32.89 -8.23 3.52
CA GLN A 472 -32.73 -7.05 2.68
C GLN A 472 -31.94 -7.41 1.44
N ALA A 473 -32.54 -7.26 0.27
CA ALA A 473 -31.89 -7.43 -1.03
C ALA A 473 -31.55 -6.04 -1.58
N THR A 474 -30.28 -5.80 -1.81
CA THR A 474 -29.79 -4.53 -2.39
C THR A 474 -29.41 -4.76 -3.85
N VAL A 475 -30.04 -4.00 -4.72
CA VAL A 475 -29.74 -4.03 -6.17
C VAL A 475 -29.00 -2.76 -6.57
N THR A 476 -27.85 -2.93 -7.19
CA THR A 476 -26.98 -1.84 -7.66
C THR A 476 -26.77 -1.93 -9.18
N SER A 477 -26.34 -0.84 -9.79
CA SER A 477 -25.90 -0.82 -11.18
C SER A 477 -24.90 0.32 -11.38
N GLU A 478 -23.92 0.12 -12.25
CA GLU A 478 -22.94 1.15 -12.62
C GLU A 478 -23.59 2.31 -13.41
N THR A 479 -24.69 2.06 -14.08
CA THR A 479 -25.42 3.06 -14.87
C THR A 479 -26.89 3.18 -14.45
N PRO A 480 -27.17 3.64 -13.22
CA PRO A 480 -28.51 3.65 -12.61
C PRO A 480 -29.54 4.45 -13.40
N THR A 481 -29.13 5.52 -14.08
CA THR A 481 -30.01 6.40 -14.87
C THR A 481 -30.60 5.74 -16.10
N ARG A 482 -30.09 4.59 -16.51
CA ARG A 482 -30.56 3.82 -17.65
C ARG A 482 -31.59 2.74 -17.31
N LEU A 483 -31.77 2.49 -16.01
CA LEU A 483 -32.78 1.52 -15.51
C LEU A 483 -34.04 2.27 -15.06
N SER A 484 -35.18 1.74 -15.47
CA SER A 484 -36.50 2.22 -15.03
C SER A 484 -37.01 1.46 -13.83
N ALA A 485 -36.69 0.19 -13.73
CA ALA A 485 -37.09 -0.71 -12.66
C ALA A 485 -36.15 -1.92 -12.54
N VAL A 486 -36.21 -2.59 -11.40
CA VAL A 486 -35.63 -3.92 -11.19
C VAL A 486 -36.71 -4.90 -10.74
N GLU A 487 -36.56 -6.14 -11.15
CA GLU A 487 -37.42 -7.25 -10.72
C GLU A 487 -36.58 -8.22 -9.88
N LEU A 488 -37.08 -8.60 -8.69
CA LEU A 488 -36.45 -9.53 -7.77
C LEU A 488 -37.34 -10.74 -7.53
N GLN A 489 -36.71 -11.91 -7.59
CA GLN A 489 -37.37 -13.20 -7.37
C GLN A 489 -36.57 -14.03 -6.35
N PHE A 490 -37.25 -14.96 -5.70
CA PHE A 490 -36.66 -15.93 -4.78
C PHE A 490 -37.31 -17.30 -4.89
N LYS A 491 -36.60 -18.33 -4.44
CA LYS A 491 -37.11 -19.68 -4.21
C LYS A 491 -36.32 -20.35 -3.09
N LEU A 492 -36.80 -21.45 -2.53
CA LEU A 492 -35.92 -22.31 -1.72
C LEU A 492 -34.85 -22.94 -2.63
N SER A 493 -33.62 -23.06 -2.13
CA SER A 493 -32.53 -23.67 -2.91
C SER A 493 -32.83 -25.14 -3.30
N SER A 494 -33.67 -25.81 -2.54
CA SER A 494 -34.14 -27.18 -2.83
C SER A 494 -35.28 -27.25 -3.85
N GLU A 495 -35.90 -26.13 -4.21
CA GLU A 495 -37.00 -26.10 -5.19
C GLU A 495 -36.45 -26.07 -6.63
N ALA A 496 -37.27 -26.54 -7.59
CA ALA A 496 -36.92 -26.51 -9.01
C ALA A 496 -36.91 -25.08 -9.57
N ASP A 497 -36.24 -24.89 -10.74
CA ASP A 497 -36.17 -23.54 -11.37
C ASP A 497 -37.50 -23.03 -11.91
N SER A 498 -38.54 -23.84 -11.96
CA SER A 498 -39.90 -23.41 -12.25
C SER A 498 -40.59 -22.66 -11.11
N GLU A 499 -40.03 -22.71 -9.90
CA GLU A 499 -40.68 -22.24 -8.66
C GLU A 499 -40.25 -20.83 -8.24
N TRP A 500 -39.58 -20.07 -9.12
CA TRP A 500 -39.22 -18.67 -8.84
C TRP A 500 -40.46 -17.80 -8.60
N ARG A 501 -40.42 -17.07 -7.49
CA ARG A 501 -41.51 -16.18 -7.04
C ARG A 501 -41.02 -14.74 -7.01
N THR A 502 -41.72 -13.84 -7.73
CA THR A 502 -41.42 -12.42 -7.65
C THR A 502 -41.88 -11.87 -6.30
N PHE A 503 -40.97 -11.23 -5.55
CA PHE A 503 -41.30 -10.59 -4.29
C PHE A 503 -41.27 -9.07 -4.37
N SER A 504 -40.56 -8.51 -5.32
CA SER A 504 -40.48 -7.07 -5.52
C SER A 504 -40.25 -6.69 -6.96
N THR A 505 -40.89 -5.57 -7.36
CA THR A 505 -40.58 -4.83 -8.60
C THR A 505 -40.59 -3.36 -8.25
N GLY A 506 -39.53 -2.65 -8.53
CA GLY A 506 -39.41 -1.25 -8.11
C GLY A 506 -38.13 -0.58 -8.59
N PRO A 507 -37.76 0.59 -8.07
CA PRO A 507 -36.52 1.28 -8.40
C PRO A 507 -35.28 0.52 -7.91
N LEU A 508 -34.09 0.89 -8.40
CA LEU A 508 -32.83 0.45 -7.81
C LEU A 508 -32.76 0.77 -6.31
N GLY A 509 -32.06 -0.07 -5.56
CA GLY A 509 -31.87 0.11 -4.14
C GLY A 509 -32.29 -1.09 -3.32
N ASN A 510 -32.82 -0.83 -2.13
CA ASN A 510 -33.13 -1.83 -1.13
C ASN A 510 -34.58 -2.36 -1.27
N HIS A 511 -34.71 -3.68 -1.27
CA HIS A 511 -35.96 -4.40 -1.33
C HIS A 511 -36.01 -5.41 -0.16
N GLU A 512 -37.14 -5.52 0.48
CA GLU A 512 -37.29 -6.34 1.68
C GLU A 512 -38.20 -7.53 1.43
N ILE A 513 -37.86 -8.65 2.05
CA ILE A 513 -38.65 -9.83 2.12
C ILE A 513 -38.84 -10.25 3.57
N ILE A 514 -40.10 -10.47 3.99
CA ILE A 514 -40.48 -10.88 5.34
C ILE A 514 -41.16 -12.26 5.24
N GLY A 515 -40.95 -13.09 6.24
CA GLY A 515 -41.62 -14.39 6.32
C GLY A 515 -40.81 -15.55 5.76
N LEU A 516 -39.54 -15.33 5.52
CA LEU A 516 -38.58 -16.43 5.26
C LEU A 516 -38.36 -17.23 6.57
N ILE A 517 -38.11 -18.51 6.44
CA ILE A 517 -37.89 -19.42 7.57
C ILE A 517 -36.42 -19.41 7.93
N ASP A 518 -36.13 -19.15 9.20
CA ASP A 518 -34.79 -19.15 9.76
C ASP A 518 -34.08 -20.51 9.57
N GLY A 519 -32.77 -20.46 9.21
CA GLY A 519 -31.97 -21.66 9.00
C GLY A 519 -32.12 -22.33 7.62
N LEU A 520 -33.04 -21.85 6.76
CA LEU A 520 -33.18 -22.40 5.41
C LEU A 520 -32.38 -21.62 4.38
N ASN A 521 -31.99 -22.32 3.31
CA ASN A 521 -31.27 -21.76 2.19
C ASN A 521 -32.21 -21.33 1.06
N TYR A 522 -32.00 -20.15 0.54
CA TYR A 522 -32.75 -19.55 -0.55
C TYR A 522 -31.84 -19.12 -1.70
N ASP A 523 -32.38 -19.21 -2.90
CA ASP A 523 -31.80 -18.61 -4.10
C ASP A 523 -32.55 -17.32 -4.41
N PHE A 524 -31.80 -16.28 -4.73
CA PHE A 524 -32.32 -14.97 -5.13
C PHE A 524 -31.83 -14.62 -6.51
N ARG A 525 -32.66 -13.96 -7.32
CA ARG A 525 -32.21 -13.39 -8.59
C ARG A 525 -32.85 -12.03 -8.84
N ALA A 526 -32.08 -11.18 -9.54
CA ALA A 526 -32.53 -9.86 -9.94
C ALA A 526 -32.20 -9.59 -11.40
N ARG A 527 -33.04 -8.79 -12.06
CA ARG A 527 -32.74 -8.23 -13.38
C ARG A 527 -33.22 -6.78 -13.48
N GLY A 528 -32.53 -6.02 -14.32
CA GLY A 528 -32.92 -4.65 -14.64
C GLY A 528 -33.87 -4.59 -15.80
N THR A 529 -34.70 -3.55 -15.84
CA THR A 529 -35.49 -3.13 -17.00
C THR A 529 -35.06 -1.74 -17.38
N ASN A 530 -34.70 -1.50 -18.63
CA ASN A 530 -34.26 -0.20 -19.10
C ASN A 530 -35.42 0.79 -19.30
N THR A 531 -35.09 2.03 -19.62
CA THR A 531 -36.09 3.12 -19.79
C THR A 531 -37.04 2.92 -20.99
N ILE A 532 -36.73 2.01 -21.92
CA ILE A 532 -37.58 1.64 -23.05
C ILE A 532 -38.34 0.33 -22.83
N GLY A 533 -38.28 -0.26 -21.62
CA GLY A 533 -39.03 -1.43 -21.23
C GLY A 533 -38.44 -2.79 -21.57
N LEU A 534 -37.16 -2.85 -21.98
CA LEU A 534 -36.47 -4.12 -22.20
C LEU A 534 -35.88 -4.63 -20.89
N SER A 535 -36.07 -5.92 -20.59
CA SER A 535 -35.47 -6.58 -19.44
C SER A 535 -34.17 -7.29 -19.81
N GLY A 536 -33.17 -7.20 -18.96
CA GLY A 536 -31.89 -7.90 -19.07
C GLY A 536 -31.97 -9.32 -18.52
N ASP A 537 -30.79 -9.95 -18.47
CA ASP A 537 -30.59 -11.27 -17.89
C ASP A 537 -30.67 -11.21 -16.35
N TYR A 538 -31.00 -12.35 -15.75
CA TYR A 538 -30.99 -12.46 -14.29
C TYR A 538 -29.59 -12.69 -13.74
N VAL A 539 -29.21 -11.89 -12.77
CA VAL A 539 -28.09 -12.17 -11.87
C VAL A 539 -28.64 -12.97 -10.69
N THR A 540 -28.04 -14.12 -10.43
CA THR A 540 -28.52 -15.07 -9.40
C THR A 540 -27.50 -15.22 -8.28
N LEU A 541 -27.99 -15.16 -7.04
CA LEU A 541 -27.27 -15.55 -5.83
C LEU A 541 -27.89 -16.86 -5.31
N SER A 542 -27.11 -17.92 -5.35
CA SER A 542 -27.58 -19.25 -4.92
C SER A 542 -27.16 -19.56 -3.49
N ASN A 543 -27.96 -20.39 -2.83
CA ASN A 543 -27.65 -21.00 -1.54
C ASN A 543 -27.36 -20.01 -0.41
N GLN A 544 -28.13 -18.94 -0.32
CA GLN A 544 -28.03 -17.94 0.73
C GLN A 544 -28.83 -18.38 1.97
N THR A 545 -28.13 -18.56 3.09
CA THR A 545 -28.78 -18.97 4.35
C THR A 545 -29.46 -17.78 4.99
N PHE A 546 -30.76 -17.91 5.29
CA PHE A 546 -31.47 -16.89 6.04
C PHE A 546 -31.31 -17.14 7.54
N THR A 547 -30.45 -16.37 8.19
CA THR A 547 -30.10 -16.51 9.62
C THR A 547 -30.05 -15.13 10.30
N PRO A 548 -31.17 -14.39 10.35
CA PRO A 548 -31.18 -13.03 10.89
C PRO A 548 -30.87 -12.98 12.40
N PHE A 549 -31.03 -14.11 13.11
CA PHE A 549 -30.75 -14.23 14.54
C PHE A 549 -29.37 -14.84 14.83
N ALA A 550 -28.58 -15.13 13.82
CA ALA A 550 -27.26 -15.74 13.99
C ALA A 550 -26.11 -14.72 14.01
N ALA A 551 -26.38 -13.46 13.72
CA ALA A 551 -25.37 -12.43 13.80
C ALA A 551 -25.02 -12.12 15.26
N PRO A 552 -23.72 -12.10 15.62
CA PRO A 552 -23.32 -11.70 16.97
C PRO A 552 -23.78 -10.26 17.25
N PRO A 553 -24.19 -9.96 18.49
CA PRO A 553 -24.51 -8.58 18.87
C PRO A 553 -23.26 -7.69 18.78
N ALA A 554 -23.47 -6.40 18.62
CA ALA A 554 -22.40 -5.42 18.55
C ALA A 554 -21.52 -5.48 19.81
N ASN A 555 -20.23 -5.17 19.63
CA ASN A 555 -19.30 -5.10 20.74
C ASN A 555 -19.70 -3.98 21.73
N VAL A 556 -19.54 -4.26 23.01
CA VAL A 556 -19.81 -3.28 24.07
C VAL A 556 -18.80 -2.13 23.96
N THR A 557 -19.27 -0.89 24.05
CA THR A 557 -18.43 0.31 24.01
C THR A 557 -18.57 1.16 25.27
N GLY A 558 -17.61 2.06 25.52
CA GLY A 558 -17.66 2.94 26.68
C GLY A 558 -17.57 2.19 28.01
N PHE A 559 -16.87 1.04 28.05
CA PHE A 559 -16.72 0.24 29.25
C PHE A 559 -15.70 0.87 30.19
N GLU A 560 -16.20 1.49 31.26
CA GLU A 560 -15.44 2.27 32.22
C GLU A 560 -15.75 1.80 33.64
N SER A 561 -14.80 2.00 34.56
CA SER A 561 -15.01 1.70 35.99
C SER A 561 -14.75 2.92 36.85
N SER A 562 -15.43 2.93 38.02
CA SER A 562 -15.10 3.81 39.13
C SER A 562 -15.11 2.99 40.41
N VAL A 563 -14.07 3.14 41.21
CA VAL A 563 -13.90 2.42 42.50
C VAL A 563 -14.14 3.37 43.65
N SER A 564 -15.05 2.98 44.57
CA SER A 564 -15.30 3.75 45.79
C SER A 564 -15.72 2.80 46.93
N ALA A 565 -15.10 2.97 48.11
CA ALA A 565 -15.44 2.22 49.31
C ALA A 565 -15.49 0.68 49.12
N GLY A 566 -14.52 0.11 48.33
CA GLY A 566 -14.45 -1.33 48.11
C GLY A 566 -15.46 -1.87 47.10
N THR A 567 -16.20 -0.99 46.44
CA THR A 567 -17.12 -1.32 45.34
C THR A 567 -16.62 -0.74 44.02
N ALA A 568 -16.57 -1.56 42.99
CA ALA A 568 -16.34 -1.12 41.60
C ALA A 568 -17.68 -1.02 40.88
N ILE A 569 -17.95 0.16 40.31
CA ILE A 569 -19.12 0.39 39.47
C ILE A 569 -18.63 0.47 38.03
N PHE A 570 -19.07 -0.47 37.22
CA PHE A 570 -18.81 -0.48 35.79
C PHE A 570 -19.96 0.18 35.06
N LYS A 571 -19.62 0.93 34.00
CA LYS A 571 -20.59 1.57 33.10
C LYS A 571 -20.20 1.27 31.66
N TRP A 572 -21.18 1.20 30.79
CA TRP A 572 -21.02 0.99 29.36
C TRP A 572 -22.18 1.55 28.55
N ASN A 573 -22.01 1.67 27.28
CA ASN A 573 -23.10 2.01 26.38
C ASN A 573 -23.88 0.74 26.04
N PRO A 574 -25.20 0.70 26.28
CA PRO A 574 -26.00 -0.45 25.86
C PRO A 574 -25.89 -0.66 24.34
N VAL A 575 -25.74 -1.91 23.92
CA VAL A 575 -25.75 -2.27 22.50
C VAL A 575 -27.13 -1.99 21.91
N ALA A 576 -27.18 -1.59 20.66
CA ALA A 576 -28.40 -1.22 19.96
C ALA A 576 -29.12 -2.42 19.33
N ASP A 577 -28.54 -3.60 19.41
CA ASP A 577 -29.06 -4.82 18.79
C ASP A 577 -30.43 -5.17 19.34
N LEU A 578 -31.36 -5.45 18.45
CA LEU A 578 -32.77 -5.63 18.80
C LEU A 578 -33.05 -6.92 19.55
N ASP A 579 -32.23 -7.92 19.40
CA ASP A 579 -32.32 -9.23 20.03
C ASP A 579 -31.35 -9.44 21.19
N ALA A 580 -30.56 -8.41 21.53
CA ALA A 580 -29.71 -8.46 22.71
C ALA A 580 -30.49 -8.86 23.97
N SER A 581 -29.97 -9.82 24.70
CA SER A 581 -30.60 -10.42 25.89
C SER A 581 -29.96 -9.90 27.18
N HIS A 582 -28.69 -10.04 27.30
CA HIS A 582 -27.96 -9.70 28.54
C HIS A 582 -26.47 -9.41 28.24
N TYR A 583 -25.75 -8.95 29.25
CA TYR A 583 -24.32 -8.85 29.26
C TYR A 583 -23.75 -9.86 30.26
N GLU A 584 -22.58 -10.41 29.94
CA GLU A 584 -21.81 -11.22 30.87
C GLU A 584 -20.54 -10.46 31.23
N LEU A 585 -20.22 -10.41 32.51
CA LEU A 585 -19.03 -9.77 33.07
C LEU A 585 -18.08 -10.82 33.59
N ARG A 586 -16.86 -10.80 33.09
CA ARG A 586 -15.76 -11.67 33.52
C ARG A 586 -14.59 -10.87 34.10
N ARG A 587 -13.68 -11.55 34.79
CA ARG A 587 -12.46 -10.95 35.32
C ARG A 587 -11.29 -11.92 35.17
N GLN A 588 -10.14 -11.36 34.87
CA GLN A 588 -8.83 -12.03 34.98
C GLN A 588 -7.96 -11.21 35.93
N SER A 589 -7.10 -11.89 36.72
CA SER A 589 -6.20 -11.19 37.66
C SER A 589 -5.09 -10.42 36.93
N ALA A 590 -4.71 -10.82 35.74
CA ALA A 590 -3.74 -10.12 34.90
C ALA A 590 -4.23 -8.71 34.52
N THR A 591 -3.33 -7.73 34.55
CA THR A 591 -3.59 -6.34 34.15
C THR A 591 -3.20 -6.05 32.68
N SER A 592 -2.71 -7.05 31.95
CA SER A 592 -2.41 -6.99 30.52
C SER A 592 -2.63 -8.36 29.89
N GLY A 593 -2.97 -8.38 28.58
CA GLY A 593 -3.15 -9.62 27.82
C GLY A 593 -4.35 -10.50 28.26
N ALA A 594 -5.31 -9.96 28.96
CA ALA A 594 -6.48 -10.70 29.42
C ALA A 594 -7.38 -11.11 28.25
N THR A 595 -7.80 -12.36 28.22
CA THR A 595 -8.68 -12.92 27.19
C THR A 595 -10.00 -13.41 27.78
N TRP A 596 -11.06 -13.39 26.98
CA TRP A 596 -12.38 -13.85 27.38
C TRP A 596 -12.39 -15.31 27.85
N GLY A 597 -11.69 -16.19 27.12
CA GLY A 597 -11.62 -17.62 27.42
C GLY A 597 -10.88 -17.97 28.70
N ALA A 598 -9.88 -17.15 29.09
CA ALA A 598 -9.07 -17.37 30.31
C ALA A 598 -9.61 -16.62 31.53
N SER A 599 -10.72 -15.90 31.39
CA SER A 599 -11.32 -15.10 32.49
C SER A 599 -12.46 -15.83 33.17
N SER A 600 -12.60 -15.60 34.49
CA SER A 600 -13.66 -16.18 35.34
C SER A 600 -14.90 -15.29 35.35
N VAL A 601 -16.08 -15.90 35.36
CA VAL A 601 -17.37 -15.21 35.41
C VAL A 601 -17.52 -14.47 36.74
N VAL A 602 -17.80 -13.18 36.67
CA VAL A 602 -18.15 -12.34 37.83
C VAL A 602 -19.68 -12.23 37.93
N ILE A 603 -20.33 -11.96 36.78
CA ILE A 603 -21.80 -11.97 36.70
C ILE A 603 -22.16 -12.58 35.35
N GLU A 604 -22.91 -13.66 35.40
CA GLU A 604 -23.32 -14.42 34.21
C GLU A 604 -24.36 -13.66 33.36
N LYS A 605 -25.29 -12.96 33.99
CA LYS A 605 -26.40 -12.29 33.27
C LYS A 605 -26.74 -10.94 33.88
N ILE A 606 -26.46 -9.89 33.17
CA ILE A 606 -26.89 -8.51 33.43
C ILE A 606 -27.89 -8.15 32.33
N ALA A 607 -29.17 -8.03 32.69
CA ALA A 607 -30.23 -7.87 31.72
C ALA A 607 -30.03 -6.64 30.80
N HIS A 608 -30.17 -6.84 29.48
CA HIS A 608 -30.24 -5.72 28.54
C HIS A 608 -31.57 -4.92 28.73
N PRO A 609 -31.61 -3.58 28.71
CA PRO A 609 -30.55 -2.63 28.33
C PRO A 609 -29.78 -1.99 29.50
N ALA A 610 -29.41 -2.76 30.52
CA ALA A 610 -28.61 -2.21 31.62
C ALA A 610 -27.31 -1.55 31.07
N SER A 611 -26.93 -0.41 31.65
CA SER A 611 -25.75 0.37 31.32
C SER A 611 -24.75 0.47 32.46
N SER A 612 -25.00 -0.22 33.57
CA SER A 612 -24.10 -0.25 34.71
C SER A 612 -24.32 -1.46 35.61
N VAL A 613 -23.28 -1.82 36.36
CA VAL A 613 -23.34 -2.84 37.40
C VAL A 613 -22.32 -2.55 38.51
N ALA A 614 -22.64 -2.90 39.72
CA ALA A 614 -21.74 -2.76 40.86
C ALA A 614 -21.29 -4.15 41.34
N VAL A 615 -19.99 -4.30 41.57
CA VAL A 615 -19.35 -5.53 42.07
C VAL A 615 -18.34 -5.18 43.17
N VAL A 616 -17.89 -6.17 43.90
CA VAL A 616 -16.77 -5.95 44.82
C VAL A 616 -15.54 -5.58 44.04
N ALA A 617 -14.87 -4.49 44.43
CA ALA A 617 -13.68 -4.02 43.77
C ALA A 617 -12.53 -5.04 43.93
N ARG A 618 -11.91 -5.40 42.82
CA ARG A 618 -10.77 -6.31 42.74
C ARG A 618 -9.81 -5.81 41.64
N SER A 619 -8.50 -5.95 41.89
CA SER A 619 -7.51 -5.63 40.84
C SER A 619 -7.58 -6.65 39.72
N GLY A 620 -7.21 -6.23 38.49
CA GLY A 620 -7.18 -7.08 37.30
C GLY A 620 -7.99 -6.48 36.14
N THR A 621 -8.04 -7.22 35.06
CA THR A 621 -8.82 -6.85 33.87
C THR A 621 -10.21 -7.43 33.96
N PHE A 622 -11.19 -6.57 33.80
CA PHE A 622 -12.60 -6.94 33.65
C PHE A 622 -12.96 -6.89 32.18
N LEU A 623 -13.71 -7.89 31.75
CA LEU A 623 -14.14 -8.07 30.36
C LEU A 623 -15.66 -8.20 30.32
N ILE A 624 -16.27 -7.52 29.37
CA ILE A 624 -17.74 -7.58 29.19
C ILE A 624 -18.07 -7.89 27.72
N LYS A 625 -19.00 -8.81 27.51
CA LYS A 625 -19.59 -9.10 26.21
C LYS A 625 -21.09 -8.98 26.26
N ALA A 626 -21.70 -8.59 25.15
CA ALA A 626 -23.15 -8.70 24.96
C ALA A 626 -23.48 -10.11 24.49
N VAL A 627 -24.68 -10.58 24.85
CA VAL A 627 -25.22 -11.89 24.47
C VAL A 627 -26.62 -11.69 23.95
N ASP A 628 -26.94 -12.27 22.82
CA ASP A 628 -28.27 -12.24 22.23
C ASP A 628 -29.23 -13.29 22.86
N ARG A 629 -30.43 -13.36 22.33
CA ARG A 629 -31.43 -14.34 22.77
C ARG A 629 -31.14 -15.77 22.32
N SER A 630 -30.28 -15.92 21.28
CA SER A 630 -29.82 -17.19 20.76
C SER A 630 -28.61 -17.73 21.53
N GLY A 631 -28.03 -16.93 22.43
CA GLY A 631 -26.85 -17.27 23.23
C GLY A 631 -25.53 -16.97 22.52
N ILE A 632 -25.53 -16.20 21.43
CA ILE A 632 -24.35 -15.80 20.70
C ILE A 632 -23.74 -14.58 21.39
N TYR A 633 -22.43 -14.61 21.57
CA TYR A 633 -21.67 -13.53 22.17
C TYR A 633 -21.18 -12.54 21.11
N SER A 634 -21.05 -11.26 21.49
CA SER A 634 -20.35 -10.26 20.67
C SER A 634 -18.91 -10.74 20.37
N ASP A 635 -18.40 -10.35 19.19
CA ASP A 635 -17.09 -10.83 18.70
C ASP A 635 -15.96 -10.49 19.67
N ASP A 636 -15.87 -9.25 20.10
CA ASP A 636 -14.82 -8.78 21.01
C ASP A 636 -15.39 -8.47 22.40
N ALA A 637 -14.56 -8.67 23.41
CA ALA A 637 -14.85 -8.22 24.76
C ALA A 637 -14.34 -6.80 24.97
N ALA A 638 -15.18 -5.90 25.46
CA ALA A 638 -14.68 -4.63 25.99
C ALA A 638 -13.94 -4.88 27.29
N THR A 639 -12.80 -4.23 27.47
CA THR A 639 -11.93 -4.43 28.64
C THR A 639 -11.79 -3.16 29.47
N ASN A 640 -11.67 -3.33 30.77
CA ASN A 640 -11.36 -2.24 31.71
C ASN A 640 -10.48 -2.79 32.82
N ILE A 641 -9.47 -2.03 33.24
CA ILE A 641 -8.47 -2.46 34.19
C ILE A 641 -8.66 -1.71 35.50
N ILE A 642 -8.73 -2.45 36.60
CA ILE A 642 -8.64 -1.89 37.95
C ILE A 642 -7.27 -2.24 38.52
N LEU A 643 -6.45 -1.23 38.81
CA LEU A 643 -5.13 -1.42 39.39
C LEU A 643 -5.26 -1.67 40.90
N ALA A 644 -4.30 -2.39 41.49
CA ALA A 644 -4.24 -2.60 42.93
C ALA A 644 -4.14 -1.27 43.72
N THR A 645 -3.56 -0.23 43.11
CA THR A 645 -3.45 1.11 43.68
C THR A 645 -4.77 1.88 43.75
N GLU A 646 -5.80 1.46 42.99
CA GLU A 646 -7.15 2.05 43.00
C GLU A 646 -8.05 1.44 44.09
N LEU A 647 -7.61 0.33 44.68
CA LEU A 647 -8.30 -0.28 45.80
C LEU A 647 -7.95 0.48 47.08
N PRO A 648 -8.90 0.54 48.06
CA PRO A 648 -8.61 1.14 49.36
C PRO A 648 -7.39 0.44 49.97
N PRO A 649 -6.37 1.19 50.45
CA PRO A 649 -5.16 0.59 50.99
C PRO A 649 -5.50 -0.29 52.19
N LEU A 650 -5.21 -1.56 52.08
CA LEU A 650 -5.03 -2.45 53.21
C LEU A 650 -3.65 -2.08 53.78
N GLY A 651 -3.56 -1.93 55.09
CA GLY A 651 -2.45 -1.21 55.75
C GLY A 651 -1.04 -1.77 55.55
N THR A 652 -0.89 -3.01 55.06
CA THR A 652 0.41 -3.68 54.82
C THR A 652 0.29 -4.60 53.62
N THR A 653 1.34 -4.63 52.76
CA THR A 653 1.43 -5.57 51.64
C THR A 653 2.77 -6.27 51.67
N ASP A 654 2.74 -7.60 51.75
CA ASP A 654 3.91 -8.44 51.58
C ASP A 654 3.96 -9.00 50.15
N THR A 655 5.16 -8.97 49.53
CA THR A 655 5.37 -9.43 48.14
C THR A 655 6.42 -10.52 48.11
N LEU A 656 6.12 -11.64 47.46
CA LEU A 656 7.04 -12.73 47.19
C LEU A 656 7.36 -12.75 45.70
N THR A 657 8.58 -12.37 45.31
CA THR A 657 9.03 -12.27 43.92
C THR A 657 9.92 -13.47 43.58
N GLU A 658 9.64 -14.18 42.49
CA GLU A 658 10.34 -15.39 42.09
C GLU A 658 11.37 -15.15 40.96
N ASN A 659 11.20 -14.09 40.19
CA ASN A 659 12.14 -13.72 39.10
C ASN A 659 13.37 -12.95 39.67
N PRO A 660 14.53 -13.03 38.98
CA PRO A 660 14.81 -13.77 37.75
C PRO A 660 15.19 -15.25 37.96
N GLY A 661 15.36 -15.68 39.19
CA GLY A 661 15.97 -16.99 39.50
C GLY A 661 14.99 -18.16 39.49
N PHE A 662 13.70 -17.90 39.71
CA PHE A 662 12.65 -18.91 39.80
C PHE A 662 13.11 -20.12 40.65
N SER A 663 13.44 -19.86 41.94
CA SER A 663 14.08 -20.83 42.85
C SER A 663 13.12 -21.91 43.36
N GLY A 664 11.82 -21.77 43.09
CA GLY A 664 10.78 -22.70 43.50
C GLY A 664 10.86 -24.08 42.84
N SER A 665 10.02 -25.01 43.31
CA SER A 665 9.93 -26.34 42.71
C SER A 665 9.24 -26.36 41.38
N LYS A 666 9.82 -27.07 40.40
CA LYS A 666 9.35 -27.12 39.03
C LYS A 666 8.99 -28.56 38.64
N THR A 667 7.80 -28.70 38.05
CA THR A 667 7.38 -29.95 37.40
C THR A 667 7.11 -29.63 35.94
N ASN A 668 7.79 -30.26 34.99
CA ASN A 668 7.73 -30.02 33.55
C ASN A 668 8.09 -28.58 33.15
N LEU A 669 8.78 -27.84 34.00
CA LEU A 669 9.24 -26.47 33.76
C LEU A 669 10.76 -26.39 33.98
N GLN A 670 11.41 -25.47 33.29
CA GLN A 670 12.85 -25.18 33.46
C GLN A 670 13.08 -23.66 33.37
N VAL A 671 14.24 -23.22 33.86
CA VAL A 671 14.64 -21.80 33.71
C VAL A 671 15.72 -21.71 32.64
N VAL A 672 15.46 -20.92 31.65
CA VAL A 672 16.42 -20.63 30.57
C VAL A 672 16.47 -19.11 30.38
N SER A 673 17.68 -18.54 30.37
CA SER A 673 17.89 -17.09 30.19
C SER A 673 17.07 -16.19 31.14
N ASN A 674 16.85 -16.62 32.36
CA ASN A 674 16.03 -15.98 33.40
C ASN A 674 14.51 -15.99 33.13
N GLU A 675 14.05 -16.83 32.22
CA GLU A 675 12.65 -17.10 31.98
C GLU A 675 12.26 -18.51 32.36
N LEU A 676 11.04 -18.68 32.88
CA LEU A 676 10.49 -19.98 33.21
C LEU A 676 9.71 -20.51 31.98
N LEU A 677 10.19 -21.63 31.47
CA LEU A 677 9.68 -22.24 30.22
C LEU A 677 9.25 -23.70 30.51
N MET A 678 8.34 -24.22 29.69
CA MET A 678 8.03 -25.66 29.71
C MET A 678 9.23 -26.45 29.18
N THR A 679 9.54 -27.60 29.85
CA THR A 679 10.61 -28.50 29.42
C THR A 679 10.31 -29.19 28.08
N SER A 680 9.04 -29.39 27.78
CA SER A 680 8.54 -29.89 26.50
C SER A 680 7.06 -29.54 26.37
N PHE A 681 6.70 -29.03 25.20
CA PHE A 681 5.31 -28.75 24.82
C PHE A 681 4.97 -29.32 23.45
N SER A 682 5.69 -30.36 23.01
CA SER A 682 5.49 -31.04 21.72
C SER A 682 4.12 -31.74 21.61
N THR A 683 3.38 -31.83 22.68
CA THR A 683 2.03 -32.40 22.73
C THR A 683 1.06 -31.34 23.21
N ALA A 684 -0.02 -31.11 22.45
CA ALA A 684 -1.09 -30.23 22.88
C ALA A 684 -1.71 -30.71 24.20
N GLY A 685 -1.98 -29.77 25.12
CA GLY A 685 -2.46 -30.08 26.46
C GLY A 685 -1.37 -30.48 27.45
N ALA A 686 -0.08 -30.31 27.14
CA ALA A 686 0.99 -30.50 28.13
C ALA A 686 0.84 -29.46 29.26
N THR A 687 1.10 -29.88 30.49
CA THR A 687 1.01 -29.03 31.67
C THR A 687 2.33 -28.98 32.42
N GLY A 688 2.64 -27.84 33.01
CA GLY A 688 3.74 -27.62 33.93
C GLY A 688 3.25 -26.97 35.22
N GLU A 689 3.93 -27.23 36.33
CA GLU A 689 3.62 -26.63 37.64
C GLU A 689 4.86 -25.96 38.21
N TYR A 690 4.70 -24.74 38.68
CA TYR A 690 5.70 -24.00 39.44
C TYR A 690 5.18 -23.72 40.85
N LEU A 691 5.77 -24.32 41.85
CA LEU A 691 5.49 -24.03 43.24
C LEU A 691 6.51 -22.99 43.73
N PHE A 692 6.03 -21.88 44.28
CA PHE A 692 6.88 -20.79 44.76
C PHE A 692 7.87 -21.30 45.85
N SER A 693 9.02 -20.65 45.87
CA SER A 693 10.15 -21.08 46.73
C SER A 693 9.88 -21.02 48.23
N THR A 694 9.05 -20.06 48.59
CA THR A 694 8.69 -19.81 49.99
C THR A 694 7.19 -19.49 50.14
N HIS A 695 6.80 -19.07 51.34
CA HIS A 695 5.44 -18.64 51.69
C HIS A 695 5.47 -17.21 52.23
N ILE A 696 4.32 -16.53 52.21
CA ILE A 696 4.12 -15.25 52.91
C ILE A 696 3.50 -15.54 54.28
N ASP A 697 4.13 -15.00 55.38
CA ASP A 697 3.59 -15.04 56.72
C ASP A 697 3.21 -13.66 57.22
N THR A 698 1.94 -13.40 57.43
CA THR A 698 1.41 -12.13 57.93
C THR A 698 1.57 -11.93 59.43
N GLY A 699 2.27 -12.85 60.09
CA GLY A 699 2.59 -12.84 61.55
C GLY A 699 1.45 -13.25 62.44
N GLN A 700 0.20 -13.11 62.02
CA GLN A 700 -1.02 -13.56 62.70
C GLN A 700 -2.17 -13.73 61.70
N THR A 701 -3.19 -14.48 62.08
CA THR A 701 -4.37 -14.68 61.24
C THR A 701 -5.08 -13.34 60.99
N ARG A 702 -5.18 -12.95 59.72
CA ARG A 702 -5.77 -11.70 59.24
C ARG A 702 -6.67 -11.95 58.04
N THR A 703 -7.58 -11.04 57.78
CA THR A 703 -8.27 -10.95 56.51
C THR A 703 -7.33 -10.30 55.51
N ALA A 704 -6.96 -11.00 54.44
CA ALA A 704 -6.02 -10.54 53.43
C ALA A 704 -6.60 -10.69 52.04
N THR A 705 -6.16 -9.81 51.14
CA THR A 705 -6.40 -9.91 49.69
C THR A 705 -5.15 -10.44 49.03
N VAL A 706 -5.33 -11.37 48.10
CA VAL A 706 -4.21 -12.02 47.38
C VAL A 706 -4.27 -11.60 45.90
N ASP A 707 -3.11 -11.22 45.36
CA ASP A 707 -2.95 -10.85 43.97
C ASP A 707 -1.62 -11.43 43.41
N VAL A 708 -1.53 -11.57 42.07
CA VAL A 708 -0.33 -12.09 41.41
C VAL A 708 0.00 -11.15 40.24
N GLU A 709 1.26 -10.77 40.16
CA GLU A 709 1.84 -10.06 39.03
C GLU A 709 2.57 -11.05 38.11
N LEU A 710 2.23 -11.01 36.83
CA LEU A 710 2.79 -11.84 35.80
C LEU A 710 3.26 -10.98 34.62
N THR A 711 4.46 -11.29 34.12
CA THR A 711 4.91 -10.83 32.80
C THR A 711 5.35 -12.06 32.02
N GLU A 712 4.72 -12.25 30.86
CA GLU A 712 4.96 -13.39 29.99
C GLU A 712 5.06 -12.96 28.54
N THR A 713 5.78 -13.75 27.76
CA THR A 713 5.90 -13.65 26.31
C THR A 713 5.64 -15.01 25.68
N ARG A 714 5.48 -15.06 24.37
CA ARG A 714 5.32 -16.33 23.65
C ARG A 714 6.67 -16.97 23.39
N HIS A 715 6.79 -18.25 23.68
CA HIS A 715 7.94 -19.09 23.33
C HIS A 715 7.53 -20.11 22.29
N HIS A 716 8.17 -20.07 21.13
CA HIS A 716 7.90 -20.96 20.01
C HIS A 716 8.81 -22.19 20.04
N SER A 717 8.27 -23.36 19.65
CA SER A 717 9.05 -24.60 19.59
C SER A 717 10.04 -24.58 18.43
N ALA A 718 11.31 -24.62 18.72
CA ALA A 718 12.37 -24.79 17.72
C ALA A 718 12.33 -26.13 16.94
N ALA A 719 11.49 -27.07 17.34
CA ALA A 719 11.42 -28.43 16.76
C ALA A 719 10.30 -28.58 15.71
N THR A 720 9.42 -27.61 15.54
CA THR A 720 8.44 -27.61 14.47
C THR A 720 8.78 -26.46 13.53
N SER A 721 9.33 -26.82 12.38
CA SER A 721 9.49 -25.96 11.21
C SER A 721 8.22 -25.14 11.01
N GLY A 722 8.26 -23.82 11.22
CA GLY A 722 7.10 -23.00 10.90
C GLY A 722 6.87 -21.75 11.73
N SER A 723 7.81 -21.26 12.54
CA SER A 723 7.73 -19.86 13.02
C SER A 723 9.10 -19.41 13.49
N VAL A 724 9.83 -18.87 12.57
CA VAL A 724 11.07 -18.14 12.86
C VAL A 724 10.76 -16.69 12.59
N ASN A 725 10.96 -15.84 13.60
CA ASN A 725 10.92 -14.40 13.40
C ASN A 725 12.01 -14.03 12.38
N TRP A 726 11.73 -13.13 11.46
CA TRP A 726 12.67 -12.67 10.44
C TRP A 726 14.01 -12.18 11.00
N ASP A 727 13.99 -11.64 12.21
CA ASP A 727 15.20 -11.13 12.90
C ASP A 727 16.11 -12.24 13.46
N ASP A 728 15.64 -13.48 13.57
CA ASP A 728 16.38 -14.62 14.11
C ASP A 728 17.03 -15.50 13.04
N ILE A 729 16.81 -15.21 11.76
CA ILE A 729 17.41 -15.97 10.66
C ILE A 729 18.87 -15.54 10.47
N SER A 730 19.81 -16.43 10.75
CA SER A 730 21.20 -16.16 10.51
C SER A 730 21.49 -15.96 9.02
N SER A 731 22.40 -15.06 8.66
CA SER A 731 22.83 -14.76 7.30
C SER A 731 23.44 -15.95 6.53
N SER A 732 23.56 -17.13 7.17
CA SER A 732 24.07 -18.38 6.61
C SER A 732 22.97 -19.40 6.30
N PHE A 733 21.68 -19.04 6.43
CA PHE A 733 20.57 -19.93 6.17
C PHE A 733 20.37 -20.13 4.66
N ASN A 734 20.29 -21.38 4.21
CA ASN A 734 20.01 -21.70 2.82
C ASN A 734 18.49 -21.91 2.63
N TRP A 735 17.84 -21.05 1.88
CA TRP A 735 16.41 -21.09 1.63
C TRP A 735 15.92 -22.32 0.88
N ASP A 736 16.81 -23.01 0.16
CA ASP A 736 16.49 -24.25 -0.57
C ASP A 736 16.28 -25.45 0.38
N ASP A 737 16.69 -25.33 1.65
CA ASP A 737 16.55 -26.39 2.67
C ASP A 737 15.35 -26.16 3.60
N TRP A 738 14.45 -25.19 3.30
CA TRP A 738 13.27 -24.91 4.11
C TRP A 738 12.24 -26.04 4.01
N PRO A 739 11.87 -26.71 5.11
CA PRO A 739 10.98 -27.87 5.08
C PRO A 739 9.47 -27.52 5.13
N GLY A 740 9.07 -26.25 5.13
CA GLY A 740 7.68 -25.79 5.25
C GLY A 740 7.22 -24.89 4.11
N ASN A 741 5.92 -24.58 4.06
CA ASN A 741 5.34 -23.64 3.12
C ASN A 741 5.50 -22.20 3.64
N PHE A 742 5.57 -21.21 2.73
CA PHE A 742 5.60 -19.77 3.09
C PHE A 742 4.35 -19.30 3.85
N ASP A 743 3.24 -20.03 3.75
CA ASP A 743 1.98 -19.77 4.47
C ASP A 743 2.03 -20.19 5.95
N ASP A 744 3.12 -20.83 6.40
CA ASP A 744 3.33 -21.21 7.81
C ASP A 744 3.92 -20.07 8.66
N PHE A 745 4.22 -18.90 8.08
CA PHE A 745 4.52 -17.69 8.85
C PHE A 745 3.23 -17.14 9.43
N THR A 746 2.98 -17.46 10.69
CA THR A 746 1.81 -16.95 11.39
C THR A 746 2.02 -15.50 11.81
N ASP A 747 1.10 -14.69 11.38
CA ASP A 747 0.81 -13.33 11.82
C ASP A 747 0.95 -13.17 13.34
N GLU A 748 1.52 -12.06 13.80
CA GLU A 748 1.56 -11.67 15.22
C GLU A 748 0.16 -11.56 15.85
N ASP A 749 -0.90 -11.63 15.07
CA ASP A 749 -2.33 -11.48 15.45
C ASP A 749 -3.06 -12.81 15.71
N ALA A 750 -2.38 -13.97 15.77
CA ALA A 750 -3.06 -15.20 16.20
C ALA A 750 -3.60 -15.05 17.63
N PRO A 751 -4.87 -15.42 17.90
CA PRO A 751 -5.51 -15.18 19.20
C PRO A 751 -4.72 -15.86 20.33
N PHE A 752 -4.65 -15.19 21.50
CA PHE A 752 -3.97 -15.60 22.74
C PHE A 752 -4.44 -16.93 23.37
N ASN A 753 -5.11 -17.80 22.64
CA ASN A 753 -5.72 -19.03 23.13
C ASN A 753 -4.80 -20.27 23.08
N ASP A 754 -3.50 -20.09 22.80
CA ASP A 754 -2.58 -21.21 22.58
C ASP A 754 -1.97 -21.75 23.87
N TYR A 755 -2.13 -21.04 25.00
CA TYR A 755 -1.68 -21.46 26.32
C TYR A 755 -2.48 -20.76 27.42
N SER A 756 -2.39 -21.30 28.66
CA SER A 756 -2.88 -20.65 29.88
C SER A 756 -1.84 -20.65 30.97
N VAL A 757 -1.88 -19.64 31.84
CA VAL A 757 -1.14 -19.57 33.09
C VAL A 757 -2.12 -19.29 34.20
N ASP A 758 -2.40 -20.29 35.02
CA ASP A 758 -3.38 -20.24 36.11
C ASP A 758 -2.68 -20.19 37.45
N PHE A 759 -3.12 -19.34 38.37
CA PHE A 759 -2.55 -19.17 39.68
C PHE A 759 -3.46 -19.72 40.77
N TYR A 760 -2.82 -20.38 41.72
CA TYR A 760 -3.48 -20.96 42.88
C TYR A 760 -2.80 -20.51 44.15
N VAL A 761 -3.58 -20.32 45.20
CA VAL A 761 -3.15 -20.07 46.57
C VAL A 761 -3.73 -21.14 47.50
N ARG A 762 -2.96 -21.55 48.46
CA ARG A 762 -3.47 -22.25 49.63
C ARG A 762 -3.02 -21.54 50.88
N ALA A 763 -3.85 -21.57 51.87
CA ALA A 763 -3.68 -20.77 53.06
C ALA A 763 -3.75 -21.65 54.34
N THR A 764 -3.12 -21.15 55.39
CA THR A 764 -3.16 -21.76 56.71
C THR A 764 -3.33 -20.72 57.81
N THR A 765 -3.99 -21.06 58.85
CA THR A 765 -4.05 -20.28 60.10
C THR A 765 -2.90 -20.57 61.03
N ASP A 766 -2.18 -21.67 60.82
CA ASP A 766 -1.00 -22.10 61.60
C ASP A 766 0.21 -21.19 61.27
N ASP A 767 1.25 -21.32 62.11
CA ASP A 767 2.55 -20.70 61.84
C ASP A 767 3.22 -21.39 60.67
N PRO A 768 3.43 -20.68 59.52
CA PRO A 768 4.00 -21.26 58.32
C PRO A 768 5.44 -21.72 58.47
N ALA A 769 6.19 -21.22 59.50
CA ALA A 769 7.56 -21.63 59.82
C ALA A 769 7.63 -22.95 60.60
N GLY A 770 6.49 -23.44 61.07
CA GLY A 770 6.39 -24.69 61.81
C GLY A 770 6.08 -25.90 60.92
N SER A 771 5.09 -26.69 61.37
CA SER A 771 4.54 -27.78 60.54
C SER A 771 3.05 -27.46 60.22
N PRO A 772 2.83 -26.48 59.31
CA PRO A 772 1.49 -25.99 59.06
C PRO A 772 0.63 -26.98 58.30
N THR A 773 -0.67 -26.99 58.61
CA THR A 773 -1.66 -27.68 57.79
C THR A 773 -2.28 -26.68 56.81
N TYR A 774 -1.89 -26.76 55.55
CA TYR A 774 -2.48 -25.91 54.49
C TYR A 774 -3.82 -26.47 54.00
N GLY A 775 -4.75 -25.60 53.72
CA GLY A 775 -6.00 -25.93 52.99
C GLY A 775 -5.76 -26.41 51.55
N ASN A 776 -6.80 -26.67 50.84
CA ASN A 776 -6.78 -26.99 49.42
C ASN A 776 -6.29 -25.80 48.58
N TRP A 777 -5.70 -26.09 47.42
CA TRP A 777 -5.39 -25.10 46.42
C TRP A 777 -6.69 -24.49 45.85
N VAL A 778 -6.78 -23.18 45.87
CA VAL A 778 -7.91 -22.44 45.31
C VAL A 778 -7.34 -21.43 44.28
N PRO A 779 -8.07 -21.18 43.19
CA PRO A 779 -7.62 -20.17 42.20
C PRO A 779 -7.46 -18.80 42.87
N VAL A 780 -6.45 -18.03 42.46
CA VAL A 780 -6.27 -16.64 42.88
C VAL A 780 -7.30 -15.77 42.13
N THR A 781 -8.42 -15.51 42.78
CA THR A 781 -9.52 -14.75 42.22
C THR A 781 -9.61 -13.33 42.80
N GLY A 782 -8.63 -12.89 43.60
CA GLY A 782 -8.62 -11.59 44.27
C GLY A 782 -9.64 -11.49 45.44
N GLY A 783 -10.13 -12.60 45.91
CA GLY A 783 -11.04 -12.66 47.06
C GLY A 783 -10.30 -12.48 48.37
N GLN A 784 -11.03 -12.16 49.48
CA GLN A 784 -10.49 -12.10 50.81
C GLN A 784 -10.32 -13.53 51.37
N ILE A 785 -9.15 -13.79 51.94
CA ILE A 785 -8.82 -15.04 52.64
C ILE A 785 -8.46 -14.68 54.07
N VAL A 786 -9.05 -15.40 55.03
CA VAL A 786 -8.67 -15.28 56.46
C VAL A 786 -7.63 -16.31 56.80
N ALA A 787 -6.36 -15.89 56.90
CA ALA A 787 -5.24 -16.78 57.13
C ALA A 787 -4.02 -16.04 57.73
N ARG A 788 -3.02 -16.80 58.18
CA ARG A 788 -1.71 -16.29 58.59
C ARG A 788 -0.68 -16.58 57.52
N GLY A 789 -0.64 -17.78 56.92
CA GLY A 789 0.35 -18.22 55.96
C GLY A 789 -0.29 -18.44 54.58
N PHE A 790 0.43 -18.02 53.51
CA PHE A 790 -0.02 -18.14 52.14
C PHE A 790 1.09 -18.78 51.30
N GLN A 791 0.77 -19.85 50.58
CA GLN A 791 1.67 -20.51 49.62
C GLN A 791 1.03 -20.46 48.22
N PHE A 792 1.89 -20.31 47.18
CA PHE A 792 1.45 -20.04 45.84
C PHE A 792 1.97 -21.09 44.87
N LYS A 793 1.20 -21.34 43.81
CA LYS A 793 1.69 -22.07 42.64
C LYS A 793 1.11 -21.48 41.36
N ALA A 794 1.85 -21.64 40.26
CA ALA A 794 1.40 -21.39 38.91
C ALA A 794 1.28 -22.73 38.16
N GLU A 795 0.18 -22.90 37.46
CA GLU A 795 -0.02 -24.00 36.51
C GLU A 795 0.02 -23.42 35.10
N VAL A 796 0.86 -24.00 34.26
CA VAL A 796 1.06 -23.59 32.88
C VAL A 796 0.53 -24.70 32.00
N ALA A 797 -0.33 -24.39 31.06
CA ALA A 797 -0.82 -25.37 30.08
C ALA A 797 -0.71 -24.79 28.67
N ASN A 798 -0.25 -25.58 27.71
CA ASN A 798 -0.31 -25.24 26.31
C ASN A 798 -1.56 -25.86 25.69
N VAL A 799 -2.20 -25.10 24.82
CA VAL A 799 -3.35 -25.56 24.02
C VAL A 799 -2.86 -26.14 22.69
N SER A 800 -1.83 -25.54 22.13
CA SER A 800 -1.20 -26.00 20.89
C SER A 800 0.20 -26.61 21.17
N ASN A 801 0.69 -27.42 20.24
CA ASN A 801 2.06 -27.95 20.32
C ASN A 801 3.10 -27.00 19.72
N LYS A 802 2.70 -25.77 19.38
CA LYS A 802 3.54 -24.78 18.71
C LYS A 802 4.06 -23.68 19.64
N VAL A 803 3.27 -23.32 20.66
CA VAL A 803 3.52 -22.17 21.53
C VAL A 803 3.36 -22.54 23.00
N SER A 804 4.23 -22.00 23.84
CA SER A 804 4.18 -22.07 25.30
C SER A 804 4.45 -20.67 25.88
N PRO A 805 3.99 -20.33 27.08
CA PRO A 805 4.40 -19.08 27.69
C PRO A 805 5.86 -19.13 28.14
N ALA A 806 6.53 -17.99 28.01
CA ALA A 806 7.80 -17.70 28.64
C ALA A 806 7.56 -16.67 29.76
N ILE A 807 7.67 -17.08 31.01
CA ILE A 807 7.36 -16.20 32.15
C ILE A 807 8.67 -15.52 32.58
N SER A 808 8.74 -14.20 32.37
CA SER A 808 9.90 -13.37 32.70
C SER A 808 9.80 -12.68 34.05
N ALA A 809 8.59 -12.44 34.55
CA ALA A 809 8.36 -11.93 35.90
C ALA A 809 7.17 -12.62 36.57
N LEU A 810 7.32 -12.94 37.83
CA LEU A 810 6.30 -13.59 38.65
C LEU A 810 6.45 -13.17 40.13
N ALA A 811 5.40 -12.57 40.66
CA ALA A 811 5.34 -12.19 42.06
C ALA A 811 3.92 -12.39 42.63
N ALA A 812 3.85 -12.87 43.86
CA ALA A 812 2.60 -12.92 44.58
C ALA A 812 2.57 -11.83 45.67
N LYS A 813 1.42 -11.19 45.87
CA LYS A 813 1.19 -10.12 46.83
C LYS A 813 0.05 -10.48 47.78
N VAL A 814 0.28 -10.26 49.06
CA VAL A 814 -0.73 -10.41 50.11
C VAL A 814 -0.86 -9.07 50.83
N SER A 815 -2.03 -8.45 50.71
CA SER A 815 -2.34 -7.19 51.38
C SER A 815 -3.36 -7.42 52.52
N TYR A 816 -3.09 -6.89 53.72
CA TYR A 816 -3.85 -7.12 54.90
C TYR A 816 -3.91 -5.93 55.86
#